data_99c52d93fabd7861e672bc07cc1a1ca9
#
_entry.id   99c52d93fabd7861e672bc07cc1a1ca9
#
_cell.length_a   1.000
_cell.length_b   1.000
_cell.length_c   1.000
_cell.angle_alpha   90.00
_cell.angle_beta   90.00
_cell.angle_gamma   90.00
#
_symmetry.space_group_name_H-M   'P 1'
#
loop_
_entity.id
_entity.type
_entity.pdbx_description
1 polymer ?
#
loop_
_entity_poly.entity_id
_entity_poly.type
_entity_poly.pdbx_seq_one_letter_code
_entity_poly.pdbx_strand_id
1 'polypeptide(L)'
;MPSHIRHRVRRRPGHTGPIALLAATVLLSLGMTSPAHADQPPIVGAEAAEPTTDTPALVDGLTDSVDASVSAATAARTHLAGHKNRYHIPSPDRDLVADTVTADADGAETVRLDQKYRGVPVLGAQYVVRMTHKSGKRTVTGTSGSYFTDLDVDTDQRTLPARTAVDDAVRHVRSELDRGGYRPSHAKNGTAALSGDDRGLTILPTGKGVLARHVTVSGSDPATGTPLVQEVYVDAVTGTALFESGGLPTFTAPGQAAGVHPSGTPAKQSRPDRSASGSGAASITGSGTLLNGSTVPLYLTKDAATGAYLLRDTAHMAGTKGHNVIQTWDASSLWYQDVSGVWPDGVVPFASPTSKVGPELTSVGAVDAHWAAGKVYEFYRDTFHRDSLDGQGMAINSLVGVTDYGSPFVNAFWDHTKMVYGTGDDEYRSLASDLDVVGHEMTHGVVEHTANLVYSGQSGAMNEALADYFGNVIDVTVNHTAMSDPEAGLIGGDLCRTRTPEECAFRDLNDGATTAHFLGLPLGAAGDNGGVHLNSTIFSGALWDIRESLGGASADKIVYRALTSYITPLDGFEEGRDAVVAAARSLGVKGAELAAVKGAFDAHGIIPGWEKGLGLDSNVLLGRLGTLPQYVGTGNAPGAGGGWWAAPKSSPDGVDPYSVWVGRIDGKGRPHQVSPDDGRSHMSAVTDGKHVVWVAVGNVPDDPWSHTYDIMSAPVQGGKPKTLFSAPSEVTGVSIDGGTVAWSFRDPASGLQRVSYLKDGATVPQQVPMARDHNQASQPALKNGRIAYIEDGLFDGTYGVRIQMYNIANGTTTALGAPSQPEWISTPVMTSSDVYWLIDTDYTDQDQTTLRRAHLGGPDGAVVTDVIPEKSNRATPAYGLTASDSAVTLTVYPSWGQVFDDPNDSLAKLYQYTPDGSPLGRVSCSVGQQSNAVAGTGSRVLWMDTTTTDTDLVSRNQPAGTCA
;
A
#
# COMPACT_ATOMS: atom_id res chain seq x y z
N MET A 1 -39.02 -18.60 20.40
CA MET A 1 -37.86 -19.43 20.79
C MET A 1 -36.79 -19.23 19.73
N PRO A 2 -35.73 -18.54 19.96
CA PRO A 2 -34.64 -18.35 18.98
C PRO A 2 -33.67 -19.52 19.08
N SER A 3 -33.40 -20.16 17.97
CA SER A 3 -32.39 -21.21 17.82
C SER A 3 -31.00 -20.57 17.73
N HIS A 4 -30.16 -20.89 18.68
CA HIS A 4 -28.74 -20.54 18.63
C HIS A 4 -28.04 -21.33 17.54
N ILE A 5 -27.52 -20.66 16.52
CA ILE A 5 -26.54 -21.20 15.60
C ILE A 5 -25.17 -21.05 16.26
N ARG A 6 -24.59 -22.18 16.66
CA ARG A 6 -23.21 -22.26 17.14
C ARG A 6 -22.29 -22.36 15.93
N HIS A 7 -21.51 -21.36 15.64
CA HIS A 7 -20.35 -21.50 14.77
C HIS A 7 -19.37 -22.54 15.36
N ARG A 8 -19.16 -23.60 14.63
CA ARG A 8 -18.10 -24.57 14.89
C ARG A 8 -16.83 -24.07 14.19
N VAL A 9 -15.91 -23.55 14.94
CA VAL A 9 -14.52 -23.41 14.52
C VAL A 9 -13.98 -24.80 14.21
N ARG A 10 -13.79 -25.13 12.96
CA ARG A 10 -13.06 -26.34 12.52
C ARG A 10 -11.58 -25.98 12.48
N ARG A 11 -10.81 -26.49 13.43
CA ARG A 11 -9.35 -26.54 13.31
C ARG A 11 -9.02 -27.48 12.14
N ARG A 12 -8.34 -26.96 11.12
CA ARG A 12 -7.79 -27.74 10.02
C ARG A 12 -6.38 -28.25 10.38
N PRO A 13 -5.99 -29.44 9.94
CA PRO A 13 -4.59 -29.91 10.07
C PRO A 13 -3.74 -29.18 9.02
N GLY A 14 -2.55 -28.71 9.46
CA GLY A 14 -1.64 -27.97 8.60
C GLY A 14 -1.07 -28.82 7.46
N HIS A 15 -1.01 -28.20 6.30
CA HIS A 15 -0.20 -28.70 5.19
C HIS A 15 1.02 -27.80 5.05
N THR A 16 2.18 -28.44 5.13
CA THR A 16 3.50 -27.82 4.96
C THR A 16 3.76 -27.55 3.48
N GLY A 17 3.64 -26.28 3.07
CA GLY A 17 4.26 -25.77 1.85
C GLY A 17 5.41 -24.83 2.22
N PRO A 18 6.45 -24.70 1.39
CA PRO A 18 7.54 -23.78 1.71
C PRO A 18 7.05 -22.34 1.72
N ILE A 19 7.15 -21.71 2.87
CA ILE A 19 6.85 -20.29 3.03
C ILE A 19 8.01 -19.52 2.41
N ALA A 20 7.76 -18.89 1.26
CA ALA A 20 8.62 -17.82 0.80
C ALA A 20 8.39 -16.63 1.75
N LEU A 21 9.44 -16.19 2.42
CA LEU A 21 9.44 -15.00 3.24
C LEU A 21 9.19 -13.81 2.31
N LEU A 22 7.95 -13.34 2.25
CA LEU A 22 7.65 -12.03 1.69
C LEU A 22 8.11 -11.01 2.72
N ALA A 23 9.29 -10.47 2.51
CA ALA A 23 9.57 -9.14 3.02
C ALA A 23 8.62 -8.19 2.28
N ALA A 24 7.45 -7.94 2.86
CA ALA A 24 6.65 -6.80 2.44
C ALA A 24 7.50 -5.57 2.69
N THR A 25 8.13 -5.10 1.65
CA THR A 25 8.87 -3.86 1.65
C THR A 25 7.87 -2.75 1.58
N VAL A 26 7.50 -2.28 2.72
CA VAL A 26 6.58 -1.17 2.88
C VAL A 26 7.36 0.10 2.64
N LEU A 27 6.98 0.91 1.71
CA LEU A 27 7.60 2.18 1.34
C LEU A 27 6.69 3.35 1.64
N LEU A 28 7.34 4.39 2.11
CA LEU A 28 6.72 5.63 2.51
C LEU A 28 6.32 6.50 1.37
N SER A 29 5.24 7.14 1.55
CA SER A 29 5.03 8.43 0.96
C SER A 29 4.40 9.35 1.98
N LEU A 30 4.83 10.53 2.09
CA LEU A 30 4.06 11.71 2.19
C LEU A 30 4.45 12.81 3.10
N GLY A 31 4.30 13.90 2.55
CA GLY A 31 3.84 15.16 3.04
C GLY A 31 4.92 16.07 3.52
N MET A 32 5.11 17.01 2.79
CA MET A 32 6.00 18.13 3.01
C MET A 32 5.72 19.04 4.12
N THR A 33 6.74 19.68 4.58
CA THR A 33 6.63 21.03 5.11
C THR A 33 7.60 21.97 4.42
N SER A 34 7.10 22.89 3.60
CA SER A 34 7.70 24.20 3.57
C SER A 34 7.74 24.74 5.00
N PRO A 35 8.79 25.46 5.44
CA PRO A 35 8.90 25.93 6.84
C PRO A 35 7.72 26.76 7.36
N ALA A 36 6.82 27.18 6.48
CA ALA A 36 5.62 27.94 6.82
C ALA A 36 4.36 27.09 7.05
N HIS A 37 4.40 25.74 6.82
CA HIS A 37 3.22 24.88 6.86
C HIS A 37 3.38 23.68 7.80
N ALA A 38 4.28 23.78 8.79
CA ALA A 38 4.69 22.69 9.67
C ALA A 38 3.59 22.05 10.55
N ASP A 39 2.37 22.58 10.55
CA ASP A 39 1.26 22.11 11.40
C ASP A 39 0.08 21.53 10.64
N GLN A 40 0.24 21.22 9.34
CA GLN A 40 -0.90 20.75 8.56
C GLN A 40 -0.75 19.28 8.14
N PRO A 41 -1.84 18.50 8.19
CA PRO A 41 -1.79 17.10 7.77
C PRO A 41 -1.52 16.98 6.26
N PRO A 42 -0.76 15.96 5.82
CA PRO A 42 -0.63 15.62 4.41
C PRO A 42 -1.98 15.18 3.83
N ILE A 43 -2.11 15.24 2.50
CA ILE A 43 -3.21 14.54 1.85
C ILE A 43 -2.89 13.05 1.90
N VAL A 44 -3.60 12.33 2.73
CA VAL A 44 -3.44 10.91 2.96
C VAL A 44 -4.71 10.24 2.45
N GLY A 45 -4.86 10.18 1.10
CA GLY A 45 -6.10 9.73 0.51
C GLY A 45 -7.28 10.66 0.87
N ALA A 46 -8.47 10.15 0.86
CA ALA A 46 -9.66 10.90 1.26
C ALA A 46 -9.66 11.36 2.73
N GLU A 47 -8.95 10.64 3.59
CA GLU A 47 -8.84 10.94 5.03
C GLU A 47 -8.08 12.22 5.34
N ALA A 48 -7.13 12.58 4.49
CA ALA A 48 -6.33 13.78 4.71
C ALA A 48 -6.97 15.05 4.17
N ALA A 49 -8.02 14.91 3.42
CA ALA A 49 -8.87 16.01 3.04
C ALA A 49 -9.87 16.33 4.17
N GLU A 50 -9.37 16.55 5.40
CA GLU A 50 -10.20 17.24 6.39
C GLU A 50 -10.79 18.47 5.70
N PRO A 51 -12.14 18.63 5.64
CA PRO A 51 -12.74 19.63 4.78
C PRO A 51 -12.31 21.02 5.21
N THR A 52 -11.34 21.59 4.52
CA THR A 52 -11.08 23.02 4.57
C THR A 52 -12.13 23.74 3.73
N THR A 53 -13.36 23.25 3.80
CA THR A 53 -14.46 23.76 2.98
C THR A 53 -15.73 23.94 3.78
N ASP A 54 -16.39 25.08 3.58
CA ASP A 54 -17.75 25.31 4.07
C ASP A 54 -18.82 24.82 3.05
N THR A 55 -18.40 24.21 1.94
CA THR A 55 -19.31 23.68 0.93
C THR A 55 -19.89 22.35 1.42
N PRO A 56 -21.22 22.18 1.40
CA PRO A 56 -21.82 20.92 1.86
C PRO A 56 -21.45 19.74 0.94
N ALA A 57 -20.91 18.67 1.51
CA ALA A 57 -20.51 17.46 0.77
C ALA A 57 -21.71 16.79 0.07
N LEU A 58 -22.92 16.88 0.64
CA LEU A 58 -24.13 16.32 0.05
C LEU A 58 -25.34 17.20 0.34
N VAL A 59 -26.09 17.57 -0.71
CA VAL A 59 -27.43 18.19 -0.60
C VAL A 59 -28.38 17.41 -1.50
N ASP A 60 -29.48 16.93 -0.93
CA ASP A 60 -30.44 16.09 -1.65
C ASP A 60 -31.87 16.63 -1.52
N GLY A 61 -32.79 16.16 -2.36
CA GLY A 61 -34.20 16.53 -2.34
C GLY A 61 -34.48 17.97 -2.79
N LEU A 62 -33.60 18.57 -3.58
CA LEU A 62 -33.83 19.89 -4.14
C LEU A 62 -34.92 19.85 -5.24
N THR A 63 -35.58 21.00 -5.43
CA THR A 63 -36.62 21.19 -6.45
C THR A 63 -36.44 22.52 -7.17
N ASP A 64 -35.22 23.03 -7.24
CA ASP A 64 -34.93 24.36 -7.79
C ASP A 64 -34.96 24.32 -9.32
N SER A 65 -35.84 25.11 -9.91
CA SER A 65 -35.97 25.25 -11.37
C SER A 65 -34.83 26.06 -11.94
N VAL A 66 -34.22 25.58 -13.02
CA VAL A 66 -33.16 26.25 -13.78
C VAL A 66 -33.52 26.33 -15.25
N ASP A 67 -32.80 27.20 -15.98
CA ASP A 67 -33.09 27.43 -17.41
C ASP A 67 -32.79 26.14 -18.22
N ALA A 68 -33.81 25.63 -18.87
CA ALA A 68 -33.72 24.43 -19.71
C ALA A 68 -33.18 24.73 -21.14
N SER A 69 -33.04 25.99 -21.51
CA SER A 69 -32.56 26.40 -22.85
C SER A 69 -31.04 26.45 -22.94
N VAL A 70 -30.35 26.52 -21.80
CA VAL A 70 -28.88 26.53 -21.75
C VAL A 70 -28.32 25.09 -21.59
N SER A 71 -27.01 24.92 -21.75
CA SER A 71 -26.36 23.62 -21.48
C SER A 71 -26.53 23.19 -20.02
N ALA A 72 -26.51 21.88 -19.74
CA ALA A 72 -26.60 21.36 -18.39
C ALA A 72 -25.50 21.92 -17.49
N ALA A 73 -24.27 22.03 -18.00
CA ALA A 73 -23.14 22.63 -17.29
C ALA A 73 -23.35 24.11 -16.94
N THR A 74 -23.94 24.90 -17.86
CA THR A 74 -24.28 26.31 -17.59
C THR A 74 -25.39 26.39 -16.54
N ALA A 75 -26.43 25.55 -16.63
CA ALA A 75 -27.51 25.52 -15.65
C ALA A 75 -27.02 25.16 -14.26
N ALA A 76 -26.11 24.15 -14.15
CA ALA A 76 -25.47 23.74 -12.90
C ALA A 76 -24.72 24.91 -12.26
N ARG A 77 -23.80 25.56 -12.98
CA ARG A 77 -23.05 26.71 -12.46
C ARG A 77 -23.94 27.88 -12.07
N THR A 78 -24.98 28.17 -12.86
CA THR A 78 -25.96 29.22 -12.54
C THR A 78 -26.70 28.92 -11.24
N HIS A 79 -27.09 27.65 -11.01
CA HIS A 79 -27.71 27.25 -9.74
C HIS A 79 -26.76 27.50 -8.57
N LEU A 80 -25.49 27.03 -8.65
CA LEU A 80 -24.52 27.23 -7.60
C LEU A 80 -24.26 28.72 -7.34
N ALA A 81 -24.14 29.54 -8.37
CA ALA A 81 -23.97 30.99 -8.28
C ALA A 81 -25.17 31.69 -7.64
N GLY A 82 -26.39 31.19 -7.88
CA GLY A 82 -27.63 31.69 -7.27
C GLY A 82 -27.76 31.37 -5.77
N HIS A 83 -27.00 30.38 -5.27
CA HIS A 83 -27.14 29.89 -3.91
C HIS A 83 -25.82 29.98 -3.12
N LYS A 84 -25.07 31.07 -3.28
CA LYS A 84 -23.74 31.27 -2.64
C LYS A 84 -23.72 31.08 -1.13
N ASN A 85 -24.78 31.45 -0.44
CA ASN A 85 -24.89 31.26 1.02
C ASN A 85 -25.02 29.78 1.44
N ARG A 86 -25.37 28.90 0.51
CA ARG A 86 -25.45 27.45 0.75
C ARG A 86 -24.15 26.75 0.39
N TYR A 87 -23.59 27.10 -0.76
CA TYR A 87 -22.47 26.36 -1.33
C TYR A 87 -21.13 27.00 -1.04
N HIS A 88 -21.09 28.26 -0.64
CA HIS A 88 -19.87 29.01 -0.38
C HIS A 88 -18.87 29.04 -1.57
N ILE A 89 -19.36 28.82 -2.80
CA ILE A 89 -18.55 28.87 -4.02
C ILE A 89 -18.61 30.31 -4.57
N PRO A 90 -17.49 31.05 -4.53
CA PRO A 90 -17.51 32.49 -4.86
C PRO A 90 -17.83 32.76 -6.32
N SER A 91 -17.28 31.99 -7.25
CA SER A 91 -17.35 32.22 -8.68
C SER A 91 -17.47 30.92 -9.49
N PRO A 92 -18.62 30.22 -9.43
CA PRO A 92 -18.79 28.92 -10.09
C PRO A 92 -18.45 28.94 -11.60
N ASP A 93 -18.71 30.03 -12.31
CA ASP A 93 -18.42 30.15 -13.77
C ASP A 93 -16.92 30.18 -14.05
N ARG A 94 -16.11 30.71 -13.14
CA ARG A 94 -14.65 30.82 -13.27
C ARG A 94 -13.94 29.59 -12.67
N ASP A 95 -14.41 29.14 -11.51
CA ASP A 95 -13.69 28.20 -10.67
C ASP A 95 -14.10 26.75 -10.92
N LEU A 96 -15.23 26.50 -11.60
CA LEU A 96 -15.75 25.18 -11.90
C LEU A 96 -15.81 24.92 -13.40
N VAL A 97 -15.05 23.93 -13.86
CA VAL A 97 -15.00 23.50 -15.27
C VAL A 97 -15.74 22.18 -15.40
N ALA A 98 -16.62 22.07 -16.40
CA ALA A 98 -17.30 20.81 -16.64
C ALA A 98 -16.28 19.77 -17.14
N ASP A 99 -16.20 18.67 -16.42
CA ASP A 99 -15.49 17.46 -16.80
C ASP A 99 -16.42 16.59 -17.64
N THR A 100 -17.47 16.03 -17.03
CA THR A 100 -18.42 15.17 -17.71
C THR A 100 -19.86 15.67 -17.52
N VAL A 101 -20.70 15.41 -18.53
CA VAL A 101 -22.14 15.65 -18.51
C VAL A 101 -22.81 14.40 -19.06
N THR A 102 -23.51 13.68 -18.19
CA THR A 102 -24.30 12.51 -18.57
C THR A 102 -25.79 12.81 -18.55
N ALA A 103 -26.55 12.14 -19.41
CA ALA A 103 -28.00 12.24 -19.42
C ALA A 103 -28.59 10.86 -19.66
N ASP A 104 -29.41 10.41 -18.71
CA ASP A 104 -30.06 9.12 -18.79
C ASP A 104 -31.36 9.19 -19.63
N ALA A 105 -31.82 8.04 -20.09
CA ALA A 105 -33.05 7.93 -20.90
C ALA A 105 -34.31 8.41 -20.15
N ASP A 106 -34.29 8.37 -18.83
CA ASP A 106 -35.38 8.87 -17.97
C ASP A 106 -35.36 10.39 -17.74
N GLY A 107 -34.33 11.08 -18.31
CA GLY A 107 -34.16 12.52 -18.24
C GLY A 107 -33.40 12.98 -16.98
N ALA A 108 -32.72 12.08 -16.28
CA ALA A 108 -31.76 12.46 -15.25
C ALA A 108 -30.48 12.99 -15.92
N GLU A 109 -29.96 14.12 -15.44
CA GLU A 109 -28.72 14.74 -15.90
C GLU A 109 -27.75 14.83 -14.71
N THR A 110 -26.52 14.38 -14.89
CA THR A 110 -25.43 14.55 -13.93
C THR A 110 -24.34 15.41 -14.56
N VAL A 111 -23.95 16.47 -13.86
CA VAL A 111 -22.88 17.38 -14.28
C VAL A 111 -21.77 17.32 -13.25
N ARG A 112 -20.59 16.83 -13.63
CA ARG A 112 -19.37 16.83 -12.84
C ARG A 112 -18.55 18.06 -13.16
N LEU A 113 -18.16 18.81 -12.15
CA LEU A 113 -17.52 20.11 -12.25
C LEU A 113 -16.22 20.09 -11.45
N ASP A 114 -15.07 20.10 -12.12
CA ASP A 114 -13.77 20.13 -11.48
C ASP A 114 -13.42 21.55 -11.03
N GLN A 115 -12.87 21.66 -9.83
CA GLN A 115 -12.39 22.93 -9.31
C GLN A 115 -11.06 23.33 -9.95
N LYS A 116 -10.98 24.61 -10.33
CA LYS A 116 -9.73 25.30 -10.64
C LYS A 116 -9.58 26.52 -9.74
N TYR A 117 -8.41 26.68 -9.19
CA TYR A 117 -8.05 27.87 -8.45
C TYR A 117 -7.07 28.71 -9.28
N ARG A 118 -7.49 29.93 -9.67
CA ARG A 118 -6.73 30.81 -10.59
C ARG A 118 -6.27 30.10 -11.88
N GLY A 119 -7.08 29.16 -12.38
CA GLY A 119 -6.83 28.41 -13.61
C GLY A 119 -6.02 27.13 -13.43
N VAL A 120 -5.45 26.85 -12.26
CA VAL A 120 -4.75 25.61 -11.93
C VAL A 120 -5.76 24.60 -11.38
N PRO A 121 -5.77 23.33 -11.84
CA PRO A 121 -6.62 22.29 -11.29
C PRO A 121 -6.33 22.05 -9.79
N VAL A 122 -7.36 21.67 -9.05
CA VAL A 122 -7.23 21.24 -7.64
C VAL A 122 -7.45 19.74 -7.57
N LEU A 123 -6.49 19.00 -7.04
CA LEU A 123 -6.53 17.55 -7.01
C LEU A 123 -7.81 17.03 -6.32
N GLY A 124 -8.54 16.17 -7.02
CA GLY A 124 -9.73 15.50 -6.54
C GLY A 124 -10.92 16.41 -6.20
N ALA A 125 -10.76 17.72 -6.35
CA ALA A 125 -11.81 18.69 -6.09
C ALA A 125 -12.85 18.68 -7.19
N GLN A 126 -13.92 17.95 -6.99
CA GLN A 126 -15.01 17.81 -7.93
C GLN A 126 -16.35 18.04 -7.23
N TYR A 127 -17.23 18.83 -7.86
CA TYR A 127 -18.57 19.09 -7.36
C TYR A 127 -19.62 18.68 -8.39
N VAL A 128 -20.51 17.77 -7.99
CA VAL A 128 -21.52 17.17 -8.86
C VAL A 128 -22.84 17.89 -8.68
N VAL A 129 -23.52 18.22 -9.78
CA VAL A 129 -24.89 18.75 -9.77
C VAL A 129 -25.79 17.79 -10.52
N ARG A 130 -26.79 17.27 -9.82
CA ARG A 130 -27.79 16.36 -10.37
C ARG A 130 -29.06 17.13 -10.71
N MET A 131 -29.60 16.85 -11.89
CA MET A 131 -30.80 17.52 -12.40
C MET A 131 -31.74 16.51 -13.06
N THR A 132 -32.98 16.92 -13.26
CA THR A 132 -33.91 16.24 -14.15
C THR A 132 -34.31 17.18 -15.26
N HIS A 133 -34.33 16.68 -16.51
CA HIS A 133 -34.78 17.43 -17.68
C HIS A 133 -35.95 16.69 -18.34
N LYS A 134 -37.15 17.07 -17.95
CA LYS A 134 -38.40 16.44 -18.47
C LYS A 134 -39.37 17.49 -18.95
N SER A 135 -40.01 17.22 -20.11
CA SER A 135 -41.07 18.09 -20.71
C SER A 135 -40.64 19.54 -20.83
N GLY A 136 -39.37 19.80 -21.21
CA GLY A 136 -38.83 21.17 -21.39
C GLY A 136 -38.59 21.92 -20.07
N LYS A 137 -38.61 21.23 -18.93
CA LYS A 137 -38.26 21.79 -17.61
C LYS A 137 -37.04 21.09 -17.08
N ARG A 138 -36.10 21.87 -16.57
CA ARG A 138 -34.91 21.41 -15.88
C ARG A 138 -35.00 21.79 -14.41
N THR A 139 -34.78 20.81 -13.54
CA THR A 139 -34.87 20.98 -12.08
C THR A 139 -33.63 20.37 -11.43
N VAL A 140 -32.93 21.12 -10.58
CA VAL A 140 -31.84 20.60 -9.75
C VAL A 140 -32.44 19.77 -8.64
N THR A 141 -31.94 18.53 -8.49
CA THR A 141 -32.43 17.55 -7.50
C THR A 141 -31.46 17.36 -6.34
N GLY A 142 -30.19 17.67 -6.55
CA GLY A 142 -29.19 17.59 -5.49
C GLY A 142 -27.78 17.94 -5.98
N THR A 143 -26.87 18.01 -5.01
CA THR A 143 -25.43 18.21 -5.28
C THR A 143 -24.62 17.29 -4.37
N SER A 144 -23.37 16.97 -4.76
CA SER A 144 -22.42 16.25 -3.89
C SER A 144 -20.99 16.58 -4.27
N GLY A 145 -20.03 16.22 -3.40
CA GLY A 145 -18.60 16.31 -3.64
C GLY A 145 -17.93 17.44 -2.88
N SER A 146 -16.69 17.74 -3.26
CA SER A 146 -15.80 18.63 -2.53
C SER A 146 -15.43 19.85 -3.37
N TYR A 147 -15.54 21.05 -2.75
CA TYR A 147 -15.00 22.30 -3.29
C TYR A 147 -14.24 23.01 -2.18
N PHE A 148 -12.95 23.22 -2.34
CA PHE A 148 -12.08 23.80 -1.32
C PHE A 148 -12.18 25.32 -1.34
N THR A 149 -12.74 25.90 -0.28
CA THR A 149 -13.03 27.35 -0.16
C THR A 149 -11.85 28.15 0.35
N ASP A 150 -10.93 27.53 1.06
CA ASP A 150 -9.91 28.19 1.90
C ASP A 150 -8.52 28.24 1.25
N LEU A 151 -8.47 28.00 -0.06
CA LEU A 151 -7.21 28.02 -0.81
C LEU A 151 -6.61 29.43 -0.89
N ASP A 152 -5.30 29.54 -0.57
CA ASP A 152 -4.52 30.77 -0.67
C ASP A 152 -3.12 30.46 -1.23
N VAL A 153 -3.07 30.09 -2.50
CA VAL A 153 -1.86 29.65 -3.21
C VAL A 153 -1.40 30.74 -4.17
N ASP A 154 -0.11 31.06 -4.16
CA ASP A 154 0.52 31.91 -5.19
C ASP A 154 0.80 31.06 -6.44
N THR A 155 -0.11 31.11 -7.41
CA THR A 155 0.00 30.37 -8.68
C THR A 155 0.96 31.05 -9.68
N ASP A 156 1.38 32.28 -9.42
CA ASP A 156 2.29 33.05 -10.29
C ASP A 156 3.76 32.97 -9.80
N GLN A 157 4.02 32.28 -8.70
CA GLN A 157 5.38 32.10 -8.20
C GLN A 157 6.26 31.34 -9.21
N ARG A 158 7.57 31.60 -9.12
CA ARG A 158 8.52 30.89 -9.99
C ARG A 158 8.58 29.41 -9.61
N THR A 159 8.26 28.56 -10.57
CA THR A 159 8.29 27.10 -10.42
C THR A 159 9.54 26.49 -11.06
N LEU A 160 9.86 25.27 -10.64
CA LEU A 160 10.86 24.45 -11.28
C LEU A 160 10.49 24.16 -12.75
N PRO A 161 11.49 23.99 -13.63
CA PRO A 161 11.23 23.47 -14.98
C PRO A 161 10.56 22.09 -14.91
N ALA A 162 9.62 21.81 -15.82
CA ALA A 162 8.93 20.53 -15.90
C ALA A 162 9.87 19.31 -15.86
N ARG A 163 10.98 19.38 -16.62
CA ARG A 163 11.99 18.32 -16.65
C ARG A 163 12.63 18.06 -15.27
N THR A 164 12.90 19.13 -14.52
CA THR A 164 13.46 18.98 -13.16
C THR A 164 12.49 18.26 -12.24
N ALA A 165 11.21 18.64 -12.26
CA ALA A 165 10.18 17.98 -11.47
C ALA A 165 9.97 16.51 -11.88
N VAL A 166 10.07 16.21 -13.19
CA VAL A 166 10.06 14.82 -13.68
C VAL A 166 11.28 14.05 -13.15
N ASP A 167 12.47 14.63 -13.23
CA ASP A 167 13.70 14.01 -12.72
C ASP A 167 13.62 13.80 -11.19
N ASP A 168 12.95 14.72 -10.46
CA ASP A 168 12.72 14.62 -9.02
C ASP A 168 11.71 13.52 -8.68
N ALA A 169 10.57 13.44 -9.39
CA ALA A 169 9.58 12.39 -9.22
C ALA A 169 10.15 10.99 -9.51
N VAL A 170 10.89 10.84 -10.63
CA VAL A 170 11.56 9.58 -10.97
C VAL A 170 12.60 9.20 -9.91
N ARG A 171 13.33 10.18 -9.37
CA ARG A 171 14.30 9.94 -8.29
C ARG A 171 13.61 9.53 -7.00
N HIS A 172 12.48 10.15 -6.67
CA HIS A 172 11.66 9.79 -5.52
C HIS A 172 11.24 8.32 -5.60
N VAL A 173 10.52 7.91 -6.65
CA VAL A 173 10.08 6.53 -6.84
C VAL A 173 11.26 5.55 -6.84
N ARG A 174 12.37 5.90 -7.51
CA ARG A 174 13.58 5.07 -7.49
C ARG A 174 14.13 4.90 -6.08
N SER A 175 14.19 5.99 -5.31
CA SER A 175 14.71 5.92 -3.95
C SER A 175 13.83 5.08 -3.02
N GLU A 176 12.54 5.02 -3.28
CA GLU A 176 11.61 4.15 -2.59
C GLU A 176 11.87 2.68 -2.92
N LEU A 177 11.98 2.36 -4.19
CA LEU A 177 12.32 1.02 -4.66
C LEU A 177 13.70 0.56 -4.14
N ASP A 178 14.68 1.46 -4.07
CA ASP A 178 16.02 1.16 -3.54
C ASP A 178 16.02 0.95 -2.01
N ARG A 179 15.12 1.59 -1.28
CA ARG A 179 14.96 1.43 0.18
C ARG A 179 14.31 0.12 0.57
N GLY A 180 13.60 -0.50 -0.31
CA GLY A 180 12.93 -1.78 -0.14
C GLY A 180 13.77 -3.00 0.27
N GLY A 181 15.00 -2.82 0.56
CA GLY A 181 15.88 -3.48 1.53
C GLY A 181 16.27 -4.93 1.35
N TYR A 182 15.63 -5.73 0.52
CA TYR A 182 16.13 -7.07 0.20
C TYR A 182 16.43 -7.19 -1.29
N ARG A 183 17.69 -7.01 -1.65
CA ARG A 183 18.18 -7.47 -2.96
C ARG A 183 18.65 -8.91 -2.82
N PRO A 184 18.03 -9.89 -3.50
CA PRO A 184 18.61 -11.22 -3.61
C PRO A 184 20.05 -11.09 -4.11
N SER A 185 20.94 -11.92 -3.60
CA SER A 185 22.38 -11.92 -3.96
C SER A 185 22.69 -12.14 -5.45
N HIS A 186 21.66 -12.32 -6.25
CA HIS A 186 21.71 -12.53 -7.70
C HIS A 186 21.02 -11.42 -8.51
N ALA A 187 20.49 -10.36 -7.88
CA ALA A 187 20.00 -9.21 -8.61
C ALA A 187 21.18 -8.62 -9.41
N LYS A 188 21.11 -8.72 -10.73
CA LYS A 188 22.05 -8.01 -11.58
C LYS A 188 21.88 -6.51 -11.32
N ASN A 189 22.98 -5.77 -11.28
CA ASN A 189 23.02 -4.31 -11.17
C ASN A 189 22.28 -3.64 -12.36
N GLY A 190 20.96 -3.70 -12.35
CA GLY A 190 20.06 -3.00 -13.26
C GLY A 190 19.42 -1.85 -12.50
N THR A 191 19.71 -0.61 -12.90
CA THR A 191 18.88 0.53 -12.50
C THR A 191 17.50 0.33 -13.12
N ALA A 192 16.42 0.45 -12.34
CA ALA A 192 15.07 0.47 -12.87
C ALA A 192 15.00 1.49 -14.02
N ALA A 193 14.50 1.05 -15.17
CA ALA A 193 14.20 1.94 -16.26
C ALA A 193 12.87 2.65 -15.95
N LEU A 194 12.93 3.62 -15.04
CA LEU A 194 11.77 4.48 -14.73
C LEU A 194 11.76 5.66 -15.70
N SER A 195 10.58 6.00 -16.18
CA SER A 195 10.33 7.19 -16.98
C SER A 195 9.21 8.03 -16.33
N GLY A 196 9.25 9.34 -16.50
CA GLY A 196 8.23 10.23 -15.98
C GLY A 196 7.63 11.11 -17.08
N ASP A 197 6.32 11.29 -17.03
CA ASP A 197 5.54 12.15 -17.91
C ASP A 197 4.94 13.31 -17.11
N ASP A 198 5.29 14.56 -17.49
CA ASP A 198 4.73 15.78 -16.87
C ASP A 198 3.25 15.95 -17.27
N ARG A 199 2.38 15.99 -16.27
CA ARG A 199 0.94 16.24 -16.41
C ARG A 199 0.56 17.70 -16.19
N GLY A 200 1.50 18.52 -15.73
CA GLY A 200 1.30 19.96 -15.49
C GLY A 200 1.20 20.34 -14.02
N LEU A 201 0.84 21.60 -13.79
CA LEU A 201 0.64 22.12 -12.45
C LEU A 201 -0.73 21.71 -11.91
N THR A 202 -0.77 21.38 -10.63
CA THR A 202 -1.97 21.11 -9.84
C THR A 202 -1.83 21.72 -8.45
N ILE A 203 -2.93 21.88 -7.74
CA ILE A 203 -2.94 22.28 -6.33
C ILE A 203 -3.36 21.08 -5.51
N LEU A 204 -2.55 20.70 -4.55
CA LEU A 204 -2.93 19.78 -3.49
C LEU A 204 -3.76 20.56 -2.46
N PRO A 205 -5.01 20.12 -2.14
CA PRO A 205 -5.90 20.91 -1.28
C PRO A 205 -5.58 20.73 0.22
N THR A 206 -4.31 20.62 0.59
CA THR A 206 -3.85 20.50 1.96
C THR A 206 -3.77 21.90 2.59
N GLY A 207 -4.42 22.11 3.71
CA GLY A 207 -4.44 23.40 4.40
C GLY A 207 -4.88 24.57 3.50
N LYS A 208 -4.00 25.52 3.24
CA LYS A 208 -4.25 26.62 2.30
C LYS A 208 -4.00 26.27 0.83
N GLY A 209 -3.63 25.03 0.58
CA GLY A 209 -3.24 24.50 -0.71
C GLY A 209 -1.74 24.61 -0.98
N VAL A 210 -1.19 23.64 -1.70
CA VAL A 210 0.22 23.62 -2.13
C VAL A 210 0.28 23.49 -3.65
N LEU A 211 1.07 24.36 -4.30
CA LEU A 211 1.29 24.26 -5.73
C LEU A 211 2.25 23.12 -6.03
N ALA A 212 1.78 22.11 -6.71
CA ALA A 212 2.55 20.94 -7.11
C ALA A 212 2.61 20.79 -8.63
N ARG A 213 3.55 19.99 -9.09
CA ARG A 213 3.57 19.46 -10.44
C ARG A 213 3.23 17.99 -10.41
N HIS A 214 2.23 17.61 -11.17
CA HIS A 214 1.79 16.23 -11.32
C HIS A 214 2.65 15.52 -12.36
N VAL A 215 3.22 14.37 -12.00
CA VAL A 215 4.08 13.55 -12.84
C VAL A 215 3.63 12.09 -12.73
N THR A 216 3.32 11.46 -13.85
CA THR A 216 3.14 10.01 -13.90
C THR A 216 4.50 9.36 -14.07
N VAL A 217 4.94 8.57 -13.12
CA VAL A 217 6.17 7.76 -13.19
C VAL A 217 5.80 6.33 -13.53
N SER A 218 6.39 5.79 -14.58
CA SER A 218 6.14 4.42 -15.05
C SER A 218 7.44 3.63 -15.22
N GLY A 219 7.35 2.31 -15.05
CA GLY A 219 8.47 1.39 -15.17
C GLY A 219 8.25 0.10 -14.42
N SER A 220 9.29 -0.45 -13.85
CA SER A 220 9.22 -1.65 -13.01
C SER A 220 10.15 -1.56 -11.81
N ASP A 221 9.77 -2.19 -10.71
CA ASP A 221 10.65 -2.39 -9.56
C ASP A 221 11.80 -3.35 -9.95
N PRO A 222 13.06 -2.93 -9.87
CA PRO A 222 14.20 -3.76 -10.26
C PRO A 222 14.44 -4.93 -9.30
N ALA A 223 13.88 -4.93 -8.10
CA ALA A 223 14.03 -6.00 -7.12
C ALA A 223 13.00 -7.10 -7.32
N THR A 224 11.75 -6.73 -7.60
CA THR A 224 10.62 -7.64 -7.73
C THR A 224 10.19 -7.85 -9.18
N GLY A 225 10.55 -6.92 -10.06
CA GLY A 225 10.04 -6.90 -11.44
C GLY A 225 8.60 -6.40 -11.56
N THR A 226 7.93 -6.05 -10.47
CA THR A 226 6.52 -5.63 -10.47
C THR A 226 6.32 -4.36 -11.31
N PRO A 227 5.28 -4.31 -12.16
CA PRO A 227 4.96 -3.10 -12.91
C PRO A 227 4.64 -1.97 -11.94
N LEU A 228 5.13 -0.80 -12.29
CA LEU A 228 4.94 0.39 -11.49
C LEU A 228 4.39 1.50 -12.37
N VAL A 229 3.25 2.03 -12.00
CA VAL A 229 2.79 3.35 -12.42
C VAL A 229 2.41 4.09 -11.16
N GLN A 230 3.05 5.23 -10.93
CA GLN A 230 2.79 6.09 -9.77
C GLN A 230 2.45 7.50 -10.25
N GLU A 231 1.39 8.04 -9.71
CA GLU A 231 1.02 9.45 -9.86
C GLU A 231 1.70 10.23 -8.74
N VAL A 232 2.77 10.94 -9.07
CA VAL A 232 3.61 11.65 -8.10
C VAL A 232 3.38 13.15 -8.21
N TYR A 233 3.13 13.79 -7.09
CA TYR A 233 2.89 15.22 -7.00
C TYR A 233 4.06 15.89 -6.30
N VAL A 234 4.88 16.59 -7.09
CA VAL A 234 6.11 17.25 -6.61
C VAL A 234 5.83 18.71 -6.30
N ASP A 235 6.31 19.23 -5.18
CA ASP A 235 6.25 20.67 -4.89
C ASP A 235 6.86 21.45 -6.05
N ALA A 236 6.07 22.36 -6.62
CA ALA A 236 6.46 23.06 -7.82
C ALA A 236 7.64 24.03 -7.64
N VAL A 237 8.04 24.30 -6.41
CA VAL A 237 9.13 25.25 -6.06
C VAL A 237 10.37 24.51 -5.58
N THR A 238 10.20 23.53 -4.70
CA THR A 238 11.31 22.82 -4.04
C THR A 238 11.73 21.54 -4.73
N GLY A 239 10.84 20.90 -5.49
CA GLY A 239 11.08 19.59 -6.13
C GLY A 239 10.83 18.40 -5.22
N THR A 240 10.33 18.65 -4.01
CA THR A 240 10.02 17.57 -3.07
C THR A 240 8.72 16.89 -3.44
N ALA A 241 8.68 15.56 -3.43
CA ALA A 241 7.43 14.83 -3.62
C ALA A 241 6.50 15.09 -2.42
N LEU A 242 5.24 15.41 -2.71
CA LEU A 242 4.24 15.82 -1.72
C LEU A 242 3.19 14.77 -1.48
N PHE A 243 2.85 14.05 -2.53
CA PHE A 243 1.82 13.03 -2.55
C PHE A 243 2.08 12.07 -3.70
N GLU A 244 1.76 10.81 -3.49
CA GLU A 244 1.70 9.81 -4.55
C GLU A 244 0.48 8.92 -4.37
N SER A 245 0.05 8.34 -5.45
CA SER A 245 -1.01 7.33 -5.46
C SER A 245 -0.69 6.29 -6.53
N GLY A 246 -1.20 5.08 -6.35
CA GLY A 246 -1.11 4.06 -7.38
C GLY A 246 -1.79 4.52 -8.67
N GLY A 247 -1.14 4.34 -9.79
CA GLY A 247 -1.69 4.60 -11.12
C GLY A 247 -2.20 3.35 -11.82
N LEU A 248 -2.04 2.15 -11.24
CA LEU A 248 -2.54 0.89 -11.77
C LEU A 248 -3.33 0.17 -10.69
N PRO A 249 -4.65 0.09 -10.78
CA PRO A 249 -5.44 -0.91 -10.06
C PRO A 249 -5.00 -2.31 -10.51
N THR A 250 -4.73 -3.19 -9.55
CA THR A 250 -4.20 -4.53 -9.84
C THR A 250 -4.97 -5.61 -9.08
N PHE A 251 -5.13 -6.77 -9.69
CA PHE A 251 -5.72 -7.95 -9.06
C PHE A 251 -4.59 -8.90 -8.60
N THR A 252 -4.07 -8.67 -7.42
CA THR A 252 -2.89 -9.39 -6.91
C THR A 252 -3.28 -10.56 -6.02
N ALA A 253 -2.74 -11.75 -6.29
CA ALA A 253 -2.94 -12.92 -5.44
C ALA A 253 -2.23 -12.77 -4.09
N PRO A 254 -2.89 -13.13 -2.97
CA PRO A 254 -2.26 -13.15 -1.65
C PRO A 254 -1.06 -14.09 -1.65
N GLY A 255 0.09 -13.62 -1.21
CA GLY A 255 1.27 -14.45 -0.95
C GLY A 255 2.23 -14.70 -2.12
N GLN A 256 2.10 -14.00 -3.26
CA GLN A 256 3.12 -14.07 -4.31
C GLN A 256 4.25 -13.06 -4.11
N ALA A 257 5.43 -13.57 -3.74
CA ALA A 257 6.68 -12.85 -3.91
C ALA A 257 7.22 -13.09 -5.31
N ALA A 258 7.63 -12.03 -5.98
CA ALA A 258 8.21 -12.11 -7.31
C ALA A 258 9.51 -12.92 -7.32
N GLY A 259 9.59 -13.91 -8.18
CA GLY A 259 10.80 -14.68 -8.47
C GLY A 259 11.84 -13.85 -9.23
N VAL A 260 13.10 -14.16 -9.06
CA VAL A 260 14.24 -13.46 -9.67
C VAL A 260 14.46 -13.89 -11.12
N HIS A 261 14.45 -12.96 -12.08
CA HIS A 261 14.66 -13.27 -13.50
C HIS A 261 15.73 -12.39 -14.19
N PRO A 262 16.39 -12.88 -15.28
CA PRO A 262 17.48 -12.16 -15.94
C PRO A 262 16.99 -11.12 -16.95
N SER A 263 17.69 -9.99 -17.00
CA SER A 263 17.38 -8.79 -17.79
C SER A 263 17.57 -8.91 -19.31
N GLY A 264 16.61 -8.38 -20.07
CA GLY A 264 16.71 -8.07 -21.50
C GLY A 264 16.67 -6.55 -21.75
N THR A 265 17.16 -6.11 -22.90
CA THR A 265 17.33 -4.69 -23.27
C THR A 265 16.02 -4.10 -23.81
N PRO A 266 15.58 -2.89 -23.40
CA PRO A 266 14.31 -2.32 -23.86
C PRO A 266 14.35 -1.84 -25.33
N ALA A 267 13.26 -2.08 -26.05
CA ALA A 267 13.02 -1.59 -27.39
C ALA A 267 12.35 -0.21 -27.39
N LYS A 268 12.64 0.61 -28.41
CA LYS A 268 12.08 1.96 -28.57
C LYS A 268 10.59 1.93 -28.92
N GLN A 269 9.81 2.78 -28.26
CA GLN A 269 8.38 2.92 -28.46
C GLN A 269 8.00 3.74 -29.69
N SER A 270 6.99 3.28 -30.44
CA SER A 270 6.19 4.06 -31.37
C SER A 270 4.71 3.72 -31.17
N ARG A 271 3.84 4.73 -31.14
CA ARG A 271 2.39 4.57 -31.03
C ARG A 271 1.86 3.92 -32.31
N PRO A 272 1.16 2.78 -32.27
CA PRO A 272 0.49 2.25 -33.45
C PRO A 272 -0.68 3.16 -33.84
N ASP A 273 -0.83 3.35 -35.14
CA ASP A 273 -1.97 4.09 -35.70
C ASP A 273 -3.27 3.31 -35.37
N ARG A 274 -4.11 3.90 -34.48
CA ARG A 274 -5.39 3.33 -34.04
C ARG A 274 -6.41 3.14 -35.17
N SER A 275 -6.06 3.48 -36.38
CA SER A 275 -6.91 3.43 -37.56
C SER A 275 -6.64 2.22 -38.46
N ALA A 276 -6.38 1.04 -37.92
CA ALA A 276 -6.62 -0.18 -38.70
C ALA A 276 -8.16 -0.36 -38.84
N SER A 277 -8.82 0.65 -39.41
CA SER A 277 -10.19 0.60 -39.88
C SER A 277 -10.26 -0.25 -41.14
N GLY A 278 -10.24 -1.56 -40.96
CA GLY A 278 -10.77 -2.46 -41.96
C GLY A 278 -12.27 -2.20 -42.09
N SER A 279 -12.65 -1.13 -42.79
CA SER A 279 -14.04 -0.87 -43.15
C SER A 279 -14.53 -2.02 -44.03
N GLY A 280 -15.38 -2.92 -43.47
CA GLY A 280 -16.15 -3.90 -44.24
C GLY A 280 -16.01 -5.36 -43.88
N ALA A 281 -15.25 -5.76 -42.88
CA ALA A 281 -15.22 -7.14 -42.42
C ALA A 281 -16.52 -7.49 -41.68
N ALA A 282 -17.29 -8.45 -42.17
CA ALA A 282 -18.52 -8.91 -41.54
C ALA A 282 -18.22 -9.63 -40.22
N SER A 283 -18.99 -9.30 -39.18
CA SER A 283 -19.01 -10.09 -37.96
C SER A 283 -19.51 -11.49 -38.23
N ILE A 284 -18.86 -12.49 -37.65
CA ILE A 284 -19.18 -13.93 -37.81
C ILE A 284 -19.36 -14.52 -36.41
N THR A 285 -20.47 -15.26 -36.23
CA THR A 285 -20.62 -16.06 -35.01
C THR A 285 -19.83 -17.35 -35.15
N GLY A 286 -18.87 -17.57 -34.28
CA GLY A 286 -18.09 -18.79 -34.11
C GLY A 286 -18.38 -19.45 -32.76
N SER A 287 -17.44 -20.29 -32.31
CA SER A 287 -17.49 -20.90 -30.99
C SER A 287 -16.06 -21.13 -30.46
N GLY A 288 -15.90 -21.16 -29.14
CA GLY A 288 -14.69 -21.54 -28.46
C GLY A 288 -15.01 -22.34 -27.20
N THR A 289 -13.99 -22.98 -26.65
CA THR A 289 -14.08 -23.68 -25.37
C THR A 289 -13.36 -22.90 -24.32
N LEU A 290 -14.02 -22.59 -23.20
CA LEU A 290 -13.44 -21.92 -22.04
C LEU A 290 -12.49 -22.86 -21.29
N LEU A 291 -11.65 -22.32 -20.42
CA LEU A 291 -10.73 -23.09 -19.57
C LEU A 291 -11.46 -24.02 -18.58
N ASN A 292 -12.71 -23.72 -18.24
CA ASN A 292 -13.59 -24.61 -17.46
C ASN A 292 -14.21 -25.77 -18.28
N GLY A 293 -13.93 -25.84 -19.60
CA GLY A 293 -14.43 -26.86 -20.50
C GLY A 293 -15.77 -26.54 -21.20
N SER A 294 -16.45 -25.47 -20.86
CA SER A 294 -17.71 -25.04 -21.46
C SER A 294 -17.49 -24.52 -22.87
N THR A 295 -18.39 -24.87 -23.81
CA THR A 295 -18.34 -24.31 -25.16
C THR A 295 -19.30 -23.14 -25.26
N VAL A 296 -18.78 -22.00 -25.71
CA VAL A 296 -19.49 -20.71 -25.78
C VAL A 296 -19.54 -20.17 -27.21
N PRO A 297 -20.54 -19.38 -27.57
CA PRO A 297 -20.56 -18.62 -28.81
C PRO A 297 -19.56 -17.47 -28.72
N LEU A 298 -18.86 -17.16 -29.83
CA LEU A 298 -17.96 -16.04 -29.96
C LEU A 298 -18.34 -15.21 -31.18
N TYR A 299 -18.21 -13.87 -31.05
CA TYR A 299 -18.29 -12.99 -32.21
C TYR A 299 -16.89 -12.69 -32.72
N LEU A 300 -16.64 -13.04 -33.97
CA LEU A 300 -15.32 -13.01 -34.61
C LEU A 300 -15.37 -12.10 -35.84
N THR A 301 -14.24 -11.66 -36.31
CA THR A 301 -14.09 -10.96 -37.59
C THR A 301 -13.21 -11.77 -38.53
N LYS A 302 -13.66 -12.02 -39.77
CA LYS A 302 -12.82 -12.73 -40.74
C LYS A 302 -11.90 -11.74 -41.43
N ASP A 303 -10.59 -11.95 -41.29
CA ASP A 303 -9.59 -11.18 -42.00
C ASP A 303 -9.60 -11.53 -43.51
N ALA A 304 -9.80 -10.53 -44.34
CA ALA A 304 -9.91 -10.71 -45.79
C ALA A 304 -8.58 -11.07 -46.46
N ALA A 305 -7.46 -10.67 -45.88
CA ALA A 305 -6.11 -10.89 -46.42
C ALA A 305 -5.61 -12.32 -46.14
N THR A 306 -5.82 -12.80 -44.93
CA THR A 306 -5.32 -14.11 -44.47
C THR A 306 -6.37 -15.18 -44.46
N GLY A 307 -7.65 -14.82 -44.44
CA GLY A 307 -8.79 -15.73 -44.27
C GLY A 307 -8.98 -16.23 -42.85
N ALA A 308 -8.13 -15.81 -41.90
CA ALA A 308 -8.21 -16.17 -40.48
C ALA A 308 -9.41 -15.50 -39.79
N TYR A 309 -9.82 -16.08 -38.66
CA TYR A 309 -10.87 -15.54 -37.79
C TYR A 309 -10.22 -14.92 -36.59
N LEU A 310 -10.31 -13.58 -36.49
CA LEU A 310 -9.73 -12.79 -35.40
C LEU A 310 -10.68 -12.78 -34.20
N LEU A 311 -10.12 -12.83 -32.99
CA LEU A 311 -10.85 -12.55 -31.74
C LEU A 311 -11.10 -11.04 -31.67
N ARG A 312 -11.96 -10.59 -32.57
CA ARG A 312 -12.38 -9.21 -32.73
C ARG A 312 -13.89 -9.18 -32.97
N ASP A 313 -14.59 -8.63 -32.02
CA ASP A 313 -16.04 -8.53 -32.00
C ASP A 313 -16.48 -7.12 -32.38
N THR A 314 -17.17 -7.00 -33.45
CA THR A 314 -17.82 -5.76 -33.91
C THR A 314 -19.34 -5.84 -33.83
N ALA A 315 -19.88 -6.96 -33.33
CA ALA A 315 -21.33 -7.20 -33.29
C ALA A 315 -21.98 -6.63 -32.03
N HIS A 316 -21.33 -6.83 -30.85
CA HIS A 316 -21.85 -6.31 -29.58
C HIS A 316 -22.02 -4.79 -29.58
N MET A 317 -21.08 -4.07 -30.15
CA MET A 317 -21.06 -2.60 -30.17
C MET A 317 -21.58 -2.02 -31.49
N ALA A 318 -22.29 -2.82 -32.30
CA ALA A 318 -22.82 -2.38 -33.59
C ALA A 318 -23.86 -1.26 -33.41
N GLY A 319 -23.64 -0.14 -34.09
CA GLY A 319 -24.54 1.02 -34.02
C GLY A 319 -24.29 1.98 -32.86
N THR A 320 -23.31 1.74 -32.03
CA THR A 320 -22.84 2.69 -30.99
C THR A 320 -22.00 3.83 -31.59
N LYS A 321 -21.77 4.87 -30.79
CA LYS A 321 -20.89 5.98 -31.17
C LYS A 321 -19.50 5.67 -30.64
N GLY A 322 -18.48 5.60 -31.42
CA GLY A 322 -17.12 5.34 -30.93
C GLY A 322 -16.38 4.29 -31.74
N HIS A 323 -15.46 3.55 -31.10
CA HIS A 323 -14.57 2.61 -31.78
C HIS A 323 -15.20 1.25 -32.07
N ASN A 324 -16.33 0.94 -31.46
CA ASN A 324 -17.24 -0.17 -31.81
C ASN A 324 -16.57 -1.55 -31.88
N VAL A 325 -15.63 -1.88 -30.96
CA VAL A 325 -14.90 -3.14 -31.00
C VAL A 325 -14.54 -3.65 -29.60
N ILE A 326 -14.72 -4.97 -29.39
CA ILE A 326 -14.10 -5.72 -28.30
C ILE A 326 -13.03 -6.59 -28.93
N GLN A 327 -11.79 -6.50 -28.47
CA GLN A 327 -10.66 -7.14 -29.13
C GLN A 327 -9.70 -7.76 -28.14
N THR A 328 -9.28 -9.02 -28.44
CA THR A 328 -8.35 -9.78 -27.61
C THR A 328 -7.03 -9.97 -28.36
N TRP A 329 -5.95 -9.52 -27.73
CA TRP A 329 -4.63 -9.38 -28.31
C TRP A 329 -3.67 -10.42 -27.76
N ASP A 330 -2.83 -10.97 -28.64
CA ASP A 330 -1.80 -11.94 -28.27
C ASP A 330 -0.59 -11.23 -27.66
N ALA A 331 -0.46 -11.36 -26.33
CA ALA A 331 0.65 -10.85 -25.55
C ALA A 331 1.53 -11.98 -24.98
N SER A 332 1.40 -13.22 -25.47
CA SER A 332 2.11 -14.39 -24.94
C SER A 332 3.64 -14.34 -25.12
N SER A 333 4.15 -13.47 -25.99
CA SER A 333 5.57 -13.20 -26.13
C SER A 333 6.06 -11.96 -25.36
N LEU A 334 5.18 -11.30 -24.61
CA LEU A 334 5.44 -10.06 -23.91
C LEU A 334 5.54 -10.30 -22.41
N TRP A 335 6.27 -9.44 -21.77
CA TRP A 335 6.36 -9.35 -20.33
C TRP A 335 5.41 -8.26 -19.83
N TYR A 336 4.89 -8.40 -18.62
CA TYR A 336 3.97 -7.39 -18.10
C TYR A 336 4.65 -6.00 -17.99
N GLN A 337 5.96 -5.93 -17.79
CA GLN A 337 6.74 -4.70 -17.78
C GLN A 337 6.71 -3.94 -19.11
N ASP A 338 6.55 -4.67 -20.23
CA ASP A 338 6.52 -4.07 -21.57
C ASP A 338 5.15 -3.53 -21.95
N VAL A 339 4.13 -3.85 -21.16
CA VAL A 339 2.72 -3.53 -21.47
C VAL A 339 2.04 -2.62 -20.48
N SER A 340 2.59 -2.45 -19.27
CA SER A 340 1.99 -1.64 -18.19
C SER A 340 2.04 -0.14 -18.52
N GLY A 341 0.87 0.51 -18.58
CA GLY A 341 0.75 1.94 -18.89
C GLY A 341 1.16 2.34 -20.32
N VAL A 342 1.52 1.38 -21.16
CA VAL A 342 1.96 1.61 -22.54
C VAL A 342 1.31 0.61 -23.49
N TRP A 343 1.11 1.03 -24.75
CA TRP A 343 0.65 0.10 -25.78
C TRP A 343 1.88 -0.53 -26.46
N PRO A 344 2.05 -1.87 -26.38
CA PRO A 344 3.24 -2.51 -26.93
C PRO A 344 3.23 -2.53 -28.46
N ASP A 345 4.42 -2.39 -29.05
CA ASP A 345 4.62 -2.48 -30.49
C ASP A 345 4.47 -3.94 -30.99
N GLY A 346 3.85 -4.08 -32.17
CA GLY A 346 3.78 -5.36 -32.88
C GLY A 346 2.78 -6.36 -32.34
N VAL A 347 2.01 -6.02 -31.30
CA VAL A 347 0.94 -6.87 -30.77
C VAL A 347 -0.17 -7.02 -31.81
N VAL A 348 -0.65 -8.25 -32.01
CA VAL A 348 -1.67 -8.58 -32.99
C VAL A 348 -2.87 -9.25 -32.30
N PRO A 349 -4.09 -9.13 -32.85
CA PRO A 349 -5.22 -9.91 -32.34
C PRO A 349 -4.97 -11.41 -32.43
N PHE A 350 -5.44 -12.17 -31.47
CA PHE A 350 -5.50 -13.63 -31.59
C PHE A 350 -6.28 -14.03 -32.84
N ALA A 351 -5.79 -15.04 -33.54
CA ALA A 351 -6.36 -15.50 -34.80
C ALA A 351 -6.50 -17.02 -34.82
N SER A 352 -7.65 -17.50 -35.32
CA SER A 352 -7.93 -18.93 -35.53
C SER A 352 -8.10 -19.22 -37.02
N PRO A 353 -7.65 -20.39 -37.54
CA PRO A 353 -7.85 -20.77 -38.92
C PRO A 353 -9.33 -21.10 -39.25
N THR A 354 -10.13 -21.33 -38.23
CA THR A 354 -11.57 -21.66 -38.37
C THR A 354 -12.43 -20.83 -37.41
N SER A 355 -13.73 -20.73 -37.69
CA SER A 355 -14.68 -20.10 -36.77
C SER A 355 -14.93 -20.89 -35.48
N LYS A 356 -14.50 -22.14 -35.40
CA LYS A 356 -14.38 -22.90 -34.18
C LYS A 356 -12.94 -22.73 -33.65
N VAL A 357 -12.81 -21.90 -32.63
CA VAL A 357 -11.52 -21.57 -32.06
C VAL A 357 -10.91 -22.80 -31.39
N GLY A 358 -9.63 -23.05 -31.68
CA GLY A 358 -8.93 -24.25 -31.22
C GLY A 358 -8.42 -24.16 -29.79
N PRO A 359 -7.99 -25.33 -29.23
CA PRO A 359 -7.58 -25.42 -27.82
C PRO A 359 -6.30 -24.62 -27.48
N GLU A 360 -5.49 -24.30 -28.48
CA GLU A 360 -4.29 -23.47 -28.31
C GLU A 360 -4.62 -22.06 -27.82
N LEU A 361 -5.73 -21.46 -28.25
CA LEU A 361 -6.19 -20.17 -27.80
C LEU A 361 -6.92 -20.27 -26.43
N THR A 362 -7.55 -21.41 -26.17
CA THR A 362 -8.14 -21.71 -24.86
C THR A 362 -7.04 -21.80 -23.79
N SER A 363 -5.94 -22.50 -24.08
CA SER A 363 -4.88 -22.77 -23.10
C SER A 363 -4.21 -21.52 -22.54
N VAL A 364 -4.20 -20.43 -23.30
CA VAL A 364 -3.65 -19.12 -22.87
C VAL A 364 -4.72 -18.18 -22.28
N GLY A 365 -5.99 -18.60 -22.23
CA GLY A 365 -7.08 -17.78 -21.70
C GLY A 365 -7.69 -16.79 -22.72
N ALA A 366 -7.30 -16.86 -24.00
CA ALA A 366 -7.76 -15.90 -25.00
C ALA A 366 -9.26 -16.03 -25.31
N VAL A 367 -9.81 -17.26 -25.28
CA VAL A 367 -11.23 -17.52 -25.48
C VAL A 367 -12.04 -16.95 -24.33
N ASP A 368 -11.57 -17.17 -23.10
CA ASP A 368 -12.20 -16.71 -21.87
C ASP A 368 -12.24 -15.17 -21.81
N ALA A 369 -11.11 -14.51 -22.02
CA ALA A 369 -11.03 -13.05 -22.06
C ALA A 369 -11.98 -12.44 -23.11
N HIS A 370 -12.05 -13.03 -24.30
CA HIS A 370 -12.90 -12.52 -25.39
C HIS A 370 -14.38 -12.65 -25.09
N TRP A 371 -14.79 -13.81 -24.57
CA TRP A 371 -16.16 -14.09 -24.16
C TRP A 371 -16.58 -13.24 -22.96
N ALA A 372 -15.72 -13.20 -21.90
CA ALA A 372 -15.99 -12.47 -20.69
C ALA A 372 -16.15 -10.96 -20.93
N ALA A 373 -15.24 -10.35 -21.72
CA ALA A 373 -15.37 -8.93 -22.08
C ALA A 373 -16.70 -8.62 -22.79
N GLY A 374 -17.18 -9.54 -23.63
CA GLY A 374 -18.51 -9.46 -24.23
C GLY A 374 -19.63 -9.49 -23.19
N LYS A 375 -19.53 -10.38 -22.18
CA LYS A 375 -20.51 -10.51 -21.10
C LYS A 375 -20.56 -9.28 -20.19
N VAL A 376 -19.42 -8.75 -19.85
CA VAL A 376 -19.31 -7.51 -19.06
C VAL A 376 -19.94 -6.34 -19.81
N TYR A 377 -19.61 -6.19 -21.11
CA TYR A 377 -20.24 -5.16 -21.95
C TYR A 377 -21.77 -5.32 -22.01
N GLU A 378 -22.27 -6.55 -22.25
CA GLU A 378 -23.71 -6.87 -22.26
C GLU A 378 -24.38 -6.47 -20.94
N PHE A 379 -23.76 -6.81 -19.80
CA PHE A 379 -24.30 -6.49 -18.48
C PHE A 379 -24.46 -4.97 -18.28
N TYR A 380 -23.43 -4.19 -18.52
CA TYR A 380 -23.50 -2.73 -18.35
C TYR A 380 -24.47 -2.08 -19.33
N ARG A 381 -24.49 -2.53 -20.57
CA ARG A 381 -25.44 -2.02 -21.60
C ARG A 381 -26.89 -2.36 -21.26
N ASP A 382 -27.18 -3.61 -20.92
CA ASP A 382 -28.55 -4.10 -20.78
C ASP A 382 -29.15 -3.72 -19.43
N THR A 383 -28.35 -3.63 -18.38
CA THR A 383 -28.80 -3.28 -17.03
C THR A 383 -28.85 -1.78 -16.79
N PHE A 384 -27.85 -1.04 -17.28
CA PHE A 384 -27.66 0.38 -16.98
C PHE A 384 -27.69 1.29 -18.22
N HIS A 385 -27.84 0.74 -19.42
CA HIS A 385 -27.79 1.47 -20.70
C HIS A 385 -26.44 2.19 -20.91
N ARG A 386 -25.36 1.64 -20.31
CA ARG A 386 -24.01 2.19 -20.47
C ARG A 386 -23.36 1.63 -21.72
N ASP A 387 -22.88 2.52 -22.59
CA ASP A 387 -22.16 2.18 -23.82
C ASP A 387 -20.66 2.12 -23.58
N SER A 388 -20.15 0.92 -23.24
CA SER A 388 -18.75 0.66 -22.90
C SER A 388 -18.29 1.29 -21.58
N LEU A 389 -16.97 1.25 -21.30
CA LEU A 389 -16.41 1.64 -20.01
C LEU A 389 -16.50 3.16 -19.78
N ASP A 390 -16.37 3.95 -20.85
CA ASP A 390 -16.48 5.41 -20.81
C ASP A 390 -17.92 5.94 -20.96
N GLY A 391 -18.89 5.05 -21.21
CA GLY A 391 -20.26 5.44 -21.52
C GLY A 391 -20.43 6.08 -22.93
N GLN A 392 -19.40 6.04 -23.78
CA GLN A 392 -19.36 6.66 -25.10
C GLN A 392 -18.88 5.70 -26.20
N GLY A 393 -18.77 4.41 -25.92
CA GLY A 393 -18.42 3.38 -26.90
C GLY A 393 -16.92 3.25 -27.14
N MET A 394 -16.06 3.49 -26.14
CA MET A 394 -14.64 3.20 -26.29
C MET A 394 -14.39 1.75 -26.62
N ALA A 395 -13.31 1.48 -27.35
CA ALA A 395 -12.89 0.12 -27.65
C ALA A 395 -12.47 -0.61 -26.36
N ILE A 396 -12.90 -1.87 -26.22
CA ILE A 396 -12.51 -2.76 -25.11
C ILE A 396 -11.37 -3.64 -25.61
N ASN A 397 -10.22 -3.55 -24.96
CA ASN A 397 -9.02 -4.28 -25.34
C ASN A 397 -8.55 -5.16 -24.18
N SER A 398 -8.26 -6.43 -24.46
CA SER A 398 -7.69 -7.39 -23.51
C SER A 398 -6.36 -7.93 -24.05
N LEU A 399 -5.24 -7.68 -23.37
CA LEU A 399 -3.95 -8.31 -23.63
C LEU A 399 -3.85 -9.58 -22.78
N VAL A 400 -3.63 -10.72 -23.41
CA VAL A 400 -3.70 -12.03 -22.74
C VAL A 400 -2.43 -12.84 -22.95
N GLY A 401 -2.06 -13.60 -21.93
CA GLY A 401 -0.91 -14.47 -21.97
C GLY A 401 0.41 -13.80 -21.54
N VAL A 402 0.29 -12.67 -20.87
CA VAL A 402 1.46 -11.92 -20.37
C VAL A 402 2.21 -12.75 -19.32
N THR A 403 3.55 -12.69 -19.36
CA THR A 403 4.43 -13.41 -18.44
C THR A 403 5.27 -12.44 -17.61
N ASP A 404 5.89 -12.95 -16.56
CA ASP A 404 6.94 -12.27 -15.80
C ASP A 404 8.31 -12.76 -16.30
N TYR A 405 8.94 -12.01 -17.20
CA TYR A 405 10.22 -12.41 -17.86
C TYR A 405 10.24 -13.86 -18.37
N GLY A 406 9.10 -14.34 -18.87
CA GLY A 406 8.92 -15.71 -19.33
C GLY A 406 8.56 -16.72 -18.24
N SER A 407 8.44 -16.29 -17.00
CA SER A 407 7.85 -17.07 -15.89
C SER A 407 6.35 -16.84 -15.78
N PRO A 408 5.63 -17.70 -15.05
CA PRO A 408 4.23 -17.48 -14.74
C PRO A 408 3.97 -16.11 -14.13
N PHE A 409 2.86 -15.47 -14.52
CA PHE A 409 2.38 -14.21 -13.95
C PHE A 409 0.95 -14.39 -13.47
N VAL A 410 0.76 -14.34 -12.14
CA VAL A 410 -0.54 -14.52 -11.48
C VAL A 410 -1.06 -13.15 -11.04
N ASN A 411 -1.43 -12.33 -12.01
CA ASN A 411 -2.02 -11.02 -11.77
C ASN A 411 -2.83 -10.58 -12.99
N ALA A 412 -3.71 -9.61 -12.79
CA ALA A 412 -4.41 -8.86 -13.83
C ALA A 412 -4.44 -7.37 -13.44
N PHE A 413 -4.64 -6.48 -14.39
CA PHE A 413 -4.78 -5.04 -14.12
C PHE A 413 -5.43 -4.29 -15.29
N TRP A 414 -6.13 -3.20 -14.93
CA TRP A 414 -6.55 -2.15 -15.83
C TRP A 414 -5.47 -1.07 -15.93
N ASP A 415 -5.11 -0.61 -17.13
CA ASP A 415 -4.04 0.37 -17.34
C ASP A 415 -4.52 1.65 -18.05
N HIS A 416 -5.73 2.09 -17.81
CA HIS A 416 -6.40 3.25 -18.42
C HIS A 416 -6.76 3.08 -19.90
N THR A 417 -6.28 2.02 -20.57
CA THR A 417 -6.50 1.81 -22.01
C THR A 417 -6.89 0.40 -22.37
N LYS A 418 -6.55 -0.56 -21.54
CA LYS A 418 -6.71 -1.99 -21.77
C LYS A 418 -6.65 -2.78 -20.47
N MET A 419 -7.24 -3.94 -20.44
CA MET A 419 -7.00 -4.96 -19.43
C MET A 419 -5.79 -5.79 -19.82
N VAL A 420 -5.00 -6.21 -18.83
CA VAL A 420 -3.86 -7.10 -19.00
C VAL A 420 -4.04 -8.31 -18.09
N TYR A 421 -3.94 -9.52 -18.67
CA TYR A 421 -4.14 -10.78 -17.94
C TYR A 421 -2.90 -11.65 -18.02
N GLY A 422 -2.41 -12.09 -16.87
CA GLY A 422 -1.30 -13.02 -16.75
C GLY A 422 -1.68 -14.45 -17.08
N THR A 423 -0.63 -15.26 -17.31
CA THR A 423 -0.73 -16.68 -17.67
C THR A 423 -1.26 -17.55 -16.53
N GLY A 424 -1.26 -17.06 -15.30
CA GLY A 424 -1.36 -17.93 -14.13
C GLY A 424 -0.08 -18.74 -13.90
N ASP A 425 -0.17 -19.80 -13.12
CA ASP A 425 0.94 -20.72 -12.79
C ASP A 425 0.48 -22.20 -12.77
N ASP A 426 1.20 -23.05 -12.02
CA ASP A 426 0.84 -24.45 -11.88
C ASP A 426 -0.49 -24.67 -11.16
N GLU A 427 -0.89 -23.76 -10.25
CA GLU A 427 -2.16 -23.82 -9.52
C GLU A 427 -3.22 -22.91 -10.15
N TYR A 428 -2.88 -21.67 -10.47
CA TYR A 428 -3.81 -20.69 -11.04
C TYR A 428 -3.85 -20.80 -12.57
N ARG A 429 -5.05 -20.80 -13.14
CA ARG A 429 -5.26 -20.63 -14.60
C ARG A 429 -4.90 -19.19 -15.01
N SER A 430 -4.96 -18.90 -16.30
CA SER A 430 -4.95 -17.49 -16.76
C SER A 430 -6.01 -16.69 -16.01
N LEU A 431 -5.64 -15.49 -15.55
CA LEU A 431 -6.53 -14.62 -14.77
C LEU A 431 -7.81 -14.22 -15.53
N ALA A 432 -7.78 -14.32 -16.87
CA ALA A 432 -8.95 -14.12 -17.72
C ALA A 432 -9.97 -15.29 -17.67
N SER A 433 -9.65 -16.41 -16.99
CA SER A 433 -10.53 -17.58 -16.93
C SER A 433 -11.68 -17.44 -15.93
N ASP A 434 -11.62 -16.44 -15.07
CA ASP A 434 -12.68 -16.13 -14.13
C ASP A 434 -13.42 -14.86 -14.56
N LEU A 435 -14.75 -14.95 -14.64
CA LEU A 435 -15.55 -13.85 -15.15
C LEU A 435 -15.62 -12.67 -14.17
N ASP A 436 -15.56 -12.95 -12.88
CA ASP A 436 -15.54 -11.89 -11.86
C ASP A 436 -14.25 -11.06 -11.93
N VAL A 437 -13.08 -11.70 -12.21
CA VAL A 437 -11.81 -10.99 -12.41
C VAL A 437 -11.87 -10.09 -13.66
N VAL A 438 -12.40 -10.59 -14.76
CA VAL A 438 -12.58 -9.78 -15.98
C VAL A 438 -13.57 -8.63 -15.72
N GLY A 439 -14.64 -8.89 -14.98
CA GLY A 439 -15.62 -7.90 -14.54
C GLY A 439 -15.00 -6.83 -13.63
N HIS A 440 -14.15 -7.24 -12.70
CA HIS A 440 -13.40 -6.38 -11.79
C HIS A 440 -12.50 -5.41 -12.57
N GLU A 441 -11.63 -5.92 -13.43
CA GLU A 441 -10.72 -5.08 -14.22
C GLU A 441 -11.45 -4.10 -15.14
N MET A 442 -12.50 -4.53 -15.79
CA MET A 442 -13.32 -3.65 -16.61
C MET A 442 -14.09 -2.62 -15.78
N THR A 443 -14.45 -2.95 -14.54
CA THR A 443 -15.12 -1.99 -13.64
C THR A 443 -14.19 -0.89 -13.17
N HIS A 444 -12.88 -1.12 -13.01
CA HIS A 444 -11.93 -0.03 -12.80
C HIS A 444 -12.01 1.02 -13.92
N GLY A 445 -12.15 0.58 -15.18
CA GLY A 445 -12.40 1.49 -16.30
C GLY A 445 -13.72 2.27 -16.17
N VAL A 446 -14.78 1.64 -15.61
CA VAL A 446 -16.03 2.35 -15.31
C VAL A 446 -15.85 3.36 -14.18
N VAL A 447 -15.17 3.00 -13.11
CA VAL A 447 -14.86 3.90 -11.98
C VAL A 447 -14.06 5.11 -12.46
N GLU A 448 -13.01 4.90 -13.25
CA GLU A 448 -12.16 5.97 -13.81
C GLU A 448 -12.99 6.99 -14.62
N HIS A 449 -13.92 6.50 -15.44
CA HIS A 449 -14.75 7.36 -16.29
C HIS A 449 -16.04 7.85 -15.60
N THR A 450 -16.13 7.70 -14.27
CA THR A 450 -17.29 8.18 -13.48
C THR A 450 -16.84 8.88 -12.19
N ALA A 451 -16.69 8.16 -11.08
CA ALA A 451 -16.26 8.73 -9.79
C ALA A 451 -14.78 9.13 -9.79
N ASN A 452 -13.96 8.47 -10.59
CA ASN A 452 -12.51 8.69 -10.71
C ASN A 452 -11.81 8.69 -9.35
N LEU A 453 -12.15 7.71 -8.51
CA LEU A 453 -11.62 7.58 -7.15
C LEU A 453 -10.10 7.52 -7.15
N VAL A 454 -9.46 8.37 -6.36
CA VAL A 454 -8.01 8.36 -6.17
C VAL A 454 -7.60 7.02 -5.58
N TYR A 455 -6.65 6.33 -6.22
CA TYR A 455 -6.27 4.97 -5.85
C TYR A 455 -5.29 4.97 -4.66
N SER A 456 -5.80 5.40 -3.49
CA SER A 456 -5.05 5.49 -2.24
C SER A 456 -6.01 5.53 -1.04
N GLY A 457 -5.65 4.86 0.08
CA GLY A 457 -6.43 4.83 1.32
C GLY A 457 -7.88 4.39 1.10
N GLN A 458 -8.84 5.03 1.78
CA GLN A 458 -10.25 4.66 1.69
C GLN A 458 -10.85 4.86 0.29
N SER A 459 -10.48 5.91 -0.44
CA SER A 459 -10.97 6.11 -1.82
C SER A 459 -10.49 4.99 -2.74
N GLY A 460 -9.24 4.54 -2.58
CA GLY A 460 -8.71 3.38 -3.29
C GLY A 460 -9.40 2.08 -2.87
N ALA A 461 -9.66 1.88 -1.58
CA ALA A 461 -10.41 0.73 -1.07
C ALA A 461 -11.86 0.70 -1.58
N MET A 462 -12.50 1.87 -1.76
CA MET A 462 -13.80 1.96 -2.43
C MET A 462 -13.73 1.66 -3.92
N ASN A 463 -12.63 2.05 -4.60
CA ASN A 463 -12.40 1.69 -6.01
C ASN A 463 -12.36 0.16 -6.17
N GLU A 464 -11.56 -0.52 -5.32
CA GLU A 464 -11.51 -1.97 -5.24
C GLU A 464 -12.87 -2.61 -4.89
N ALA A 465 -13.54 -2.08 -3.87
CA ALA A 465 -14.84 -2.59 -3.42
C ALA A 465 -15.91 -2.53 -4.50
N LEU A 466 -15.92 -1.46 -5.32
CA LEU A 466 -16.85 -1.30 -6.43
C LEU A 466 -16.48 -2.22 -7.60
N ALA A 467 -15.19 -2.43 -7.85
CA ALA A 467 -14.69 -3.36 -8.85
C ALA A 467 -15.05 -4.80 -8.47
N ASP A 468 -14.80 -5.20 -7.23
CA ASP A 468 -15.21 -6.50 -6.69
C ASP A 468 -16.73 -6.70 -6.75
N TYR A 469 -17.50 -5.70 -6.30
CA TYR A 469 -18.95 -5.80 -6.30
C TYR A 469 -19.51 -6.05 -7.72
N PHE A 470 -19.11 -5.24 -8.70
CA PHE A 470 -19.64 -5.43 -10.06
C PHE A 470 -19.02 -6.64 -10.76
N GLY A 471 -17.76 -7.00 -10.50
CA GLY A 471 -17.16 -8.25 -10.98
C GLY A 471 -17.99 -9.44 -10.53
N ASN A 472 -18.25 -9.56 -9.23
CA ASN A 472 -19.09 -10.60 -8.64
C ASN A 472 -20.52 -10.59 -9.19
N VAL A 473 -21.17 -9.41 -9.22
CA VAL A 473 -22.56 -9.28 -9.73
C VAL A 473 -22.68 -9.78 -11.16
N ILE A 474 -21.69 -9.51 -12.01
CA ILE A 474 -21.65 -9.98 -13.40
C ILE A 474 -21.55 -11.51 -13.42
N ASP A 475 -20.63 -12.05 -12.64
CA ASP A 475 -20.41 -13.50 -12.58
C ASP A 475 -21.65 -14.26 -12.12
N VAL A 476 -22.19 -13.92 -10.94
CA VAL A 476 -23.38 -14.61 -10.40
C VAL A 476 -24.62 -14.43 -11.29
N THR A 477 -24.69 -13.33 -12.05
CA THR A 477 -25.80 -13.08 -12.99
C THR A 477 -25.68 -13.95 -14.23
N VAL A 478 -24.48 -14.04 -14.82
CA VAL A 478 -24.22 -14.83 -16.04
C VAL A 478 -24.26 -16.31 -15.75
N ASN A 479 -23.70 -16.75 -14.64
CA ASN A 479 -23.64 -18.15 -14.21
C ASN A 479 -24.90 -18.60 -13.47
N HIS A 480 -25.83 -17.68 -13.18
CA HIS A 480 -27.09 -17.95 -12.46
C HIS A 480 -26.86 -18.52 -11.05
N THR A 481 -25.78 -18.10 -10.38
CA THR A 481 -25.42 -18.48 -9.02
C THR A 481 -26.40 -17.84 -8.03
N ALA A 482 -26.94 -18.63 -7.12
CA ALA A 482 -27.87 -18.10 -6.12
C ALA A 482 -27.10 -17.39 -5.00
N MET A 483 -27.60 -16.25 -4.50
CA MET A 483 -27.01 -15.53 -3.35
C MET A 483 -26.87 -16.39 -2.08
N SER A 484 -27.63 -17.48 -1.96
CA SER A 484 -27.49 -18.42 -0.85
C SER A 484 -26.45 -19.51 -1.07
N ASP A 485 -25.78 -19.52 -2.20
CA ASP A 485 -24.65 -20.38 -2.46
C ASP A 485 -23.46 -19.90 -1.64
N PRO A 486 -22.73 -20.80 -0.92
CA PRO A 486 -21.56 -20.41 -0.14
C PRO A 486 -20.44 -19.78 -0.97
N GLU A 487 -20.40 -20.08 -2.26
CA GLU A 487 -19.37 -19.56 -3.18
C GLU A 487 -19.78 -18.24 -3.84
N ALA A 488 -21.03 -17.78 -3.64
CA ALA A 488 -21.57 -16.61 -4.34
C ALA A 488 -20.85 -15.29 -4.04
N GLY A 489 -20.21 -15.16 -2.88
CA GLY A 489 -19.45 -13.95 -2.48
C GLY A 489 -17.99 -13.94 -2.88
N LEU A 490 -17.48 -15.06 -3.40
CA LEU A 490 -16.07 -15.23 -3.70
C LEU A 490 -15.65 -14.44 -4.94
N ILE A 491 -14.39 -13.97 -4.92
CA ILE A 491 -13.71 -13.30 -6.04
C ILE A 491 -12.48 -14.11 -6.42
N GLY A 492 -12.40 -14.57 -7.67
CA GLY A 492 -11.30 -15.39 -8.18
C GLY A 492 -11.41 -16.87 -7.77
N GLY A 493 -12.59 -17.32 -7.32
CA GLY A 493 -12.80 -18.69 -6.84
C GLY A 493 -12.55 -19.77 -7.89
N ASP A 494 -12.82 -19.48 -9.15
CA ASP A 494 -12.70 -20.41 -10.28
C ASP A 494 -11.29 -20.46 -10.92
N LEU A 495 -10.35 -19.70 -10.40
CA LEU A 495 -8.99 -19.63 -10.97
C LEU A 495 -8.16 -20.89 -10.70
N CYS A 496 -8.36 -21.60 -9.60
CA CYS A 496 -7.52 -22.72 -9.21
C CYS A 496 -7.79 -24.01 -9.99
N ARG A 497 -6.75 -24.82 -10.12
CA ARG A 497 -6.81 -26.14 -10.78
C ARG A 497 -7.14 -27.26 -9.82
N THR A 498 -6.70 -27.14 -8.57
CA THR A 498 -6.74 -28.23 -7.59
C THR A 498 -7.36 -27.84 -6.25
N ARG A 499 -7.37 -26.55 -5.88
CA ARG A 499 -8.00 -26.05 -4.66
C ARG A 499 -9.51 -25.88 -4.84
N THR A 500 -10.23 -25.89 -3.71
CA THR A 500 -11.65 -25.50 -3.71
C THR A 500 -11.80 -24.01 -3.97
N PRO A 501 -12.97 -23.54 -4.43
CA PRO A 501 -13.20 -22.10 -4.62
C PRO A 501 -12.88 -21.25 -3.39
N GLU A 502 -13.28 -21.70 -2.17
CA GLU A 502 -12.99 -20.99 -0.94
C GLU A 502 -11.47 -20.95 -0.59
N GLU A 503 -10.70 -21.97 -1.01
CA GLU A 503 -9.26 -22.00 -0.84
C GLU A 503 -8.52 -21.21 -1.93
N CYS A 504 -9.19 -20.93 -3.03
CA CYS A 504 -8.66 -20.24 -4.20
C CYS A 504 -8.92 -18.74 -4.15
N ALA A 505 -10.11 -18.36 -3.71
CA ALA A 505 -10.58 -16.99 -3.77
C ALA A 505 -9.61 -15.99 -3.14
N PHE A 506 -9.48 -14.84 -3.76
CA PHE A 506 -8.63 -13.76 -3.28
C PHE A 506 -9.34 -12.91 -2.23
N ARG A 507 -10.64 -12.76 -2.36
CA ARG A 507 -11.51 -12.04 -1.41
C ARG A 507 -12.89 -12.72 -1.36
N ASP A 508 -13.62 -12.45 -0.29
CA ASP A 508 -15.01 -12.86 -0.13
C ASP A 508 -15.82 -11.63 0.30
N LEU A 509 -16.79 -11.22 -0.48
CA LEU A 509 -17.67 -10.09 -0.16
C LEU A 509 -18.52 -10.36 1.09
N ASN A 510 -18.64 -11.61 1.49
CA ASN A 510 -19.38 -12.06 2.67
C ASN A 510 -18.47 -12.48 3.83
N ASP A 511 -17.28 -11.91 3.92
CA ASP A 511 -16.29 -12.21 4.97
C ASP A 511 -16.67 -11.62 6.35
N GLY A 512 -17.64 -10.69 6.40
CA GLY A 512 -18.07 -10.01 7.62
C GLY A 512 -17.07 -8.95 8.11
N ALA A 513 -16.17 -8.48 7.25
CA ALA A 513 -15.23 -7.42 7.59
C ALA A 513 -15.95 -6.14 8.02
N THR A 514 -15.41 -5.46 9.03
CA THR A 514 -15.94 -4.20 9.56
C THR A 514 -14.82 -3.18 9.72
N THR A 515 -15.16 -1.93 10.00
CA THR A 515 -14.19 -0.89 10.32
C THR A 515 -13.29 -1.21 11.52
N ALA A 516 -13.68 -2.17 12.38
CA ALA A 516 -12.79 -2.69 13.42
C ALA A 516 -11.61 -3.48 12.85
N HIS A 517 -11.72 -3.99 11.62
CA HIS A 517 -10.67 -4.69 10.89
C HIS A 517 -9.86 -3.76 9.98
N PHE A 518 -10.15 -2.45 9.97
CA PHE A 518 -9.45 -1.48 9.13
C PHE A 518 -7.95 -1.50 9.40
N LEU A 519 -7.17 -1.69 8.34
CA LEU A 519 -5.72 -1.72 8.40
C LEU A 519 -5.15 -0.33 8.07
N GLY A 520 -4.54 0.31 9.05
CA GLY A 520 -3.76 1.52 8.85
C GLY A 520 -2.41 1.18 8.21
N LEU A 521 -2.35 1.13 6.90
CA LEU A 521 -1.14 0.87 6.13
C LEU A 521 -0.63 2.15 5.47
N PRO A 522 0.69 2.24 5.22
CA PRO A 522 1.25 3.35 4.45
C PRO A 522 0.68 3.45 3.05
N LEU A 523 0.60 4.67 2.53
CA LEU A 523 -0.10 4.97 1.28
C LEU A 523 0.66 4.61 0.00
N GLY A 524 1.97 4.37 0.06
CA GLY A 524 2.74 3.98 -1.12
C GLY A 524 2.46 2.55 -1.59
N ALA A 525 2.96 2.21 -2.78
CA ALA A 525 2.76 0.91 -3.43
C ALA A 525 3.09 -0.30 -2.53
N ALA A 526 4.11 -0.17 -1.68
CA ALA A 526 4.51 -1.22 -0.76
C ALA A 526 3.59 -1.38 0.47
N GLY A 527 2.73 -0.40 0.74
CA GLY A 527 1.65 -0.47 1.74
C GLY A 527 0.30 -0.78 1.10
N ASP A 528 0.29 -1.39 -0.09
CA ASP A 528 -0.95 -1.60 -0.84
C ASP A 528 -1.72 -0.28 -1.02
N ASN A 529 -0.99 0.82 -1.30
CA ASN A 529 -1.54 2.17 -1.40
C ASN A 529 -2.46 2.56 -0.22
N GLY A 530 -2.13 2.14 1.00
CA GLY A 530 -2.96 2.33 2.20
C GLY A 530 -3.93 1.19 2.46
N GLY A 531 -3.63 -0.01 1.96
CA GLY A 531 -4.45 -1.20 2.15
C GLY A 531 -5.69 -1.22 1.26
N VAL A 532 -5.59 -0.75 0.02
CA VAL A 532 -6.75 -0.64 -0.88
C VAL A 532 -7.44 -1.98 -1.11
N HIS A 533 -6.68 -3.06 -1.29
CA HIS A 533 -7.25 -4.41 -1.45
C HIS A 533 -7.71 -5.00 -0.11
N LEU A 534 -6.93 -4.79 0.95
CA LEU A 534 -7.19 -5.39 2.27
C LEU A 534 -8.37 -4.75 3.00
N ASN A 535 -8.63 -3.47 2.76
CA ASN A 535 -9.75 -2.74 3.35
C ASN A 535 -11.01 -2.74 2.47
N SER A 536 -10.94 -3.23 1.22
CA SER A 536 -12.06 -3.17 0.27
C SER A 536 -13.28 -3.94 0.75
N THR A 537 -13.08 -5.11 1.40
CA THR A 537 -14.17 -5.98 1.83
C THR A 537 -15.03 -5.35 2.93
N ILE A 538 -14.52 -4.34 3.65
CA ILE A 538 -15.33 -3.56 4.60
C ILE A 538 -16.47 -2.84 3.86
N PHE A 539 -16.19 -2.25 2.70
CA PHE A 539 -17.18 -1.51 1.92
C PHE A 539 -17.97 -2.43 0.99
N SER A 540 -17.31 -3.37 0.29
CA SER A 540 -17.99 -4.34 -0.59
C SER A 540 -18.90 -5.29 0.19
N GLY A 541 -18.57 -5.65 1.43
CA GLY A 541 -19.44 -6.41 2.33
C GLY A 541 -20.74 -5.67 2.64
N ALA A 542 -20.69 -4.37 2.91
CA ALA A 542 -21.90 -3.57 3.09
C ALA A 542 -22.77 -3.52 1.81
N LEU A 543 -22.13 -3.46 0.63
CA LEU A 543 -22.86 -3.54 -0.64
C LEU A 543 -23.47 -4.92 -0.88
N TRP A 544 -22.78 -5.98 -0.48
CA TRP A 544 -23.29 -7.35 -0.49
C TRP A 544 -24.54 -7.51 0.37
N ASP A 545 -24.50 -7.04 1.60
CA ASP A 545 -25.65 -7.06 2.53
C ASP A 545 -26.87 -6.32 1.95
N ILE A 546 -26.64 -5.18 1.28
CA ILE A 546 -27.71 -4.46 0.57
C ILE A 546 -28.31 -5.36 -0.54
N ARG A 547 -27.48 -6.08 -1.27
CA ARG A 547 -27.91 -6.97 -2.35
C ARG A 547 -28.70 -8.16 -1.83
N GLU A 548 -28.29 -8.76 -0.72
CA GLU A 548 -29.05 -9.79 -0.03
C GLU A 548 -30.43 -9.27 0.46
N SER A 549 -30.46 -8.07 1.03
CA SER A 549 -31.66 -7.50 1.62
C SER A 549 -32.68 -7.02 0.60
N LEU A 550 -32.26 -6.42 -0.52
CA LEU A 550 -33.12 -5.77 -1.52
C LEU A 550 -33.27 -6.58 -2.80
N GLY A 551 -32.42 -7.58 -3.03
CA GLY A 551 -32.30 -8.31 -4.27
C GLY A 551 -31.51 -7.55 -5.33
N GLY A 552 -30.80 -8.31 -6.21
CA GLY A 552 -29.84 -7.79 -7.16
C GLY A 552 -30.35 -6.66 -8.04
N ALA A 553 -31.52 -6.81 -8.64
CA ALA A 553 -32.09 -5.80 -9.56
C ALA A 553 -32.27 -4.40 -8.93
N SER A 554 -32.47 -4.32 -7.62
CA SER A 554 -32.61 -3.05 -6.89
C SER A 554 -31.24 -2.55 -6.40
N ALA A 555 -30.48 -3.43 -5.78
CA ALA A 555 -29.19 -3.10 -5.20
C ALA A 555 -28.20 -2.63 -6.28
N ASP A 556 -28.07 -3.39 -7.38
CA ASP A 556 -27.14 -3.07 -8.47
C ASP A 556 -27.39 -1.69 -9.07
N LYS A 557 -28.66 -1.28 -9.18
CA LYS A 557 -29.05 0.06 -9.64
C LYS A 557 -28.71 1.15 -8.62
N ILE A 558 -28.83 0.86 -7.34
CA ILE A 558 -28.48 1.81 -6.26
C ILE A 558 -26.97 2.05 -6.29
N VAL A 559 -26.16 0.99 -6.31
CA VAL A 559 -24.70 1.08 -6.30
C VAL A 559 -24.21 1.77 -7.57
N TYR A 560 -24.71 1.37 -8.74
CA TYR A 560 -24.38 2.03 -10.02
C TYR A 560 -24.75 3.52 -10.02
N ARG A 561 -25.92 3.88 -9.47
CA ARG A 561 -26.35 5.29 -9.34
C ARG A 561 -25.45 6.06 -8.37
N ALA A 562 -25.00 5.46 -7.27
CA ALA A 562 -24.05 6.07 -6.35
C ALA A 562 -22.73 6.36 -7.07
N LEU A 563 -22.15 5.34 -7.72
CA LEU A 563 -20.91 5.45 -8.47
C LEU A 563 -20.95 6.54 -9.55
N THR A 564 -22.01 6.55 -10.37
CA THR A 564 -22.05 7.43 -11.56
C THR A 564 -22.51 8.85 -11.25
N SER A 565 -23.23 9.07 -10.14
CA SER A 565 -23.93 10.34 -9.94
C SER A 565 -23.68 11.01 -8.58
N TYR A 566 -23.00 10.36 -7.63
CA TYR A 566 -22.80 10.90 -6.28
C TYR A 566 -21.35 10.89 -5.83
N ILE A 567 -20.66 9.75 -5.96
CA ILE A 567 -19.29 9.55 -5.50
C ILE A 567 -18.33 10.44 -6.31
N THR A 568 -17.33 10.99 -5.62
CA THR A 568 -16.29 11.90 -6.16
C THR A 568 -14.88 11.40 -5.80
N PRO A 569 -13.82 11.94 -6.42
CA PRO A 569 -12.48 11.34 -6.36
C PRO A 569 -11.86 11.15 -4.97
N LEU A 570 -12.20 11.99 -4.00
CA LEU A 570 -11.62 11.94 -2.64
C LEU A 570 -12.58 11.34 -1.60
N ASP A 571 -13.75 10.84 -2.00
CA ASP A 571 -14.70 10.29 -1.05
C ASP A 571 -14.14 9.03 -0.35
N GLY A 572 -14.29 8.97 0.97
CA GLY A 572 -14.02 7.82 1.83
C GLY A 572 -15.27 6.98 2.09
N PHE A 573 -15.17 6.07 3.04
CA PHE A 573 -16.27 5.14 3.36
C PHE A 573 -17.53 5.85 3.87
N GLU A 574 -17.39 6.95 4.63
CA GLU A 574 -18.54 7.70 5.14
C GLU A 574 -19.30 8.41 4.01
N GLU A 575 -18.59 9.10 3.13
CA GLU A 575 -19.16 9.76 1.94
C GLU A 575 -19.75 8.73 0.97
N GLY A 576 -19.08 7.59 0.77
CA GLY A 576 -19.55 6.47 -0.04
C GLY A 576 -20.89 5.91 0.49
N ARG A 577 -20.98 5.68 1.82
CA ARG A 577 -22.24 5.32 2.49
C ARG A 577 -23.34 6.34 2.19
N ASP A 578 -23.07 7.61 2.40
CA ASP A 578 -24.05 8.68 2.21
C ASP A 578 -24.47 8.78 0.74
N ALA A 579 -23.53 8.57 -0.21
CA ALA A 579 -23.81 8.50 -1.64
C ALA A 579 -24.75 7.35 -1.99
N VAL A 580 -24.52 6.14 -1.44
CA VAL A 580 -25.38 4.96 -1.68
C VAL A 580 -26.77 5.18 -1.08
N VAL A 581 -26.86 5.72 0.12
CA VAL A 581 -28.16 6.05 0.79
C VAL A 581 -28.92 7.12 -0.01
N ALA A 582 -28.24 8.14 -0.53
CA ALA A 582 -28.87 9.18 -1.34
C ALA A 582 -29.31 8.64 -2.72
N ALA A 583 -28.49 7.79 -3.35
CA ALA A 583 -28.85 7.08 -4.58
C ALA A 583 -30.11 6.23 -4.39
N ALA A 584 -30.18 5.46 -3.31
CA ALA A 584 -31.37 4.67 -2.96
C ALA A 584 -32.64 5.53 -2.86
N ARG A 585 -32.56 6.67 -2.15
CA ARG A 585 -33.67 7.63 -2.05
C ARG A 585 -34.08 8.16 -3.42
N SER A 586 -33.14 8.53 -4.26
CA SER A 586 -33.39 9.07 -5.60
C SER A 586 -34.11 8.07 -6.50
N LEU A 587 -33.90 6.78 -6.28
CA LEU A 587 -34.56 5.67 -6.97
C LEU A 587 -35.91 5.28 -6.31
N GLY A 588 -36.35 6.04 -5.28
CA GLY A 588 -37.65 5.85 -4.64
C GLY A 588 -37.65 4.81 -3.50
N VAL A 589 -36.50 4.31 -3.09
CA VAL A 589 -36.35 3.40 -1.93
C VAL A 589 -36.65 4.14 -0.64
N LYS A 590 -37.50 3.55 0.23
CA LYS A 590 -37.99 4.17 1.46
C LYS A 590 -38.40 3.14 2.49
N GLY A 591 -38.74 3.62 3.71
CA GLY A 591 -39.25 2.75 4.78
C GLY A 591 -38.24 1.67 5.16
N ALA A 592 -38.69 0.42 5.22
CA ALA A 592 -37.86 -0.70 5.66
C ALA A 592 -36.68 -0.97 4.72
N GLU A 593 -36.86 -0.82 3.41
CA GLU A 593 -35.77 -1.02 2.44
C GLU A 593 -34.65 0.01 2.61
N LEU A 594 -35.00 1.30 2.81
CA LEU A 594 -33.99 2.32 3.08
C LEU A 594 -33.30 2.12 4.44
N ALA A 595 -34.04 1.59 5.42
CA ALA A 595 -33.45 1.21 6.70
C ALA A 595 -32.46 0.04 6.56
N ALA A 596 -32.76 -0.93 5.68
CA ALA A 596 -31.84 -2.02 5.36
C ALA A 596 -30.56 -1.52 4.70
N VAL A 597 -30.65 -0.59 3.73
CA VAL A 597 -29.45 0.03 3.10
C VAL A 597 -28.55 0.70 4.15
N LYS A 598 -29.12 1.43 5.09
CA LYS A 598 -28.34 2.05 6.17
C LYS A 598 -27.78 1.04 7.14
N GLY A 599 -28.61 0.04 7.50
CA GLY A 599 -28.25 -1.00 8.44
C GLY A 599 -27.09 -1.87 7.96
N ALA A 600 -26.95 -2.07 6.67
CA ALA A 600 -25.81 -2.76 6.06
C ALA A 600 -24.49 -2.02 6.37
N PHE A 601 -24.42 -0.74 6.11
CA PHE A 601 -23.25 0.06 6.48
C PHE A 601 -23.00 0.12 8.00
N ASP A 602 -24.07 0.27 8.79
CA ASP A 602 -23.96 0.28 10.25
C ASP A 602 -23.42 -1.08 10.78
N ALA A 603 -23.79 -2.21 10.14
CA ALA A 603 -23.29 -3.55 10.49
C ALA A 603 -21.80 -3.71 10.19
N HIS A 604 -21.31 -3.09 9.12
CA HIS A 604 -19.89 -3.03 8.77
C HIS A 604 -19.13 -1.91 9.50
N GLY A 605 -19.75 -1.23 10.46
CA GLY A 605 -19.14 -0.20 11.29
C GLY A 605 -18.92 1.13 10.55
N ILE A 606 -19.38 1.28 9.32
CA ILE A 606 -19.28 2.52 8.54
C ILE A 606 -20.39 3.46 9.02
N ILE A 607 -20.16 4.09 10.17
CA ILE A 607 -21.05 5.06 10.81
C ILE A 607 -20.41 6.44 10.85
N PRO A 608 -21.17 7.54 10.93
CA PRO A 608 -20.60 8.88 10.98
C PRO A 608 -19.53 9.06 12.06
N GLY A 609 -18.34 9.45 11.63
CA GLY A 609 -17.18 9.67 12.51
C GLY A 609 -16.55 8.40 13.06
N TRP A 610 -16.69 7.25 12.41
CA TRP A 610 -16.08 5.99 12.80
C TRP A 610 -14.54 6.06 12.92
N GLU A 611 -13.90 6.87 12.08
CA GLU A 611 -12.45 7.09 12.08
C GLU A 611 -11.92 7.64 13.41
N LYS A 612 -12.76 8.39 14.14
CA LYS A 612 -12.41 8.87 15.49
C LYS A 612 -12.17 7.73 16.48
N GLY A 613 -12.68 6.53 16.16
CA GLY A 613 -12.41 5.31 16.91
C GLY A 613 -11.05 4.68 16.63
N LEU A 614 -10.38 5.07 15.53
CA LEU A 614 -9.03 4.59 15.17
C LEU A 614 -7.92 5.31 15.94
N GLY A 615 -8.22 5.97 17.06
CA GLY A 615 -7.24 6.73 17.82
C GLY A 615 -6.12 5.87 18.40
N LEU A 616 -4.92 6.46 18.51
CA LEU A 616 -3.79 5.87 19.23
C LEU A 616 -4.14 5.76 20.74
N ASP A 617 -3.93 4.57 21.31
CA ASP A 617 -4.02 4.33 22.76
C ASP A 617 -2.74 4.69 23.51
N SER A 618 -1.83 5.41 22.86
CA SER A 618 -0.46 5.76 23.27
C SER A 618 -0.18 7.26 23.13
N ASN A 619 0.92 7.72 23.73
CA ASN A 619 1.31 9.11 23.65
C ASN A 619 2.24 9.32 22.44
N VAL A 620 1.88 10.19 21.52
CA VAL A 620 2.75 10.61 20.42
C VAL A 620 3.90 11.45 20.97
N LEU A 621 5.13 11.04 20.68
CA LEU A 621 6.36 11.73 21.04
C LEU A 621 6.94 12.56 19.89
N LEU A 622 6.84 12.03 18.68
CA LEU A 622 7.23 12.68 17.42
C LEU A 622 6.36 12.11 16.30
N GLY A 623 5.57 12.96 15.67
CA GLY A 623 4.72 12.55 14.57
C GLY A 623 5.42 12.62 13.22
N ARG A 624 4.95 11.81 12.27
CA ARG A 624 5.33 11.83 10.86
C ARG A 624 6.82 11.71 10.66
N LEU A 625 7.35 10.53 10.94
CA LEU A 625 8.79 10.29 10.90
C LEU A 625 9.36 10.29 9.48
N GLY A 626 8.53 10.22 8.45
CA GLY A 626 8.99 10.01 7.09
C GLY A 626 9.80 8.71 6.97
N THR A 627 9.43 7.70 7.74
CA THR A 627 10.05 6.38 7.74
C THR A 627 9.00 5.34 8.04
N LEU A 628 9.19 4.16 7.52
CA LEU A 628 8.33 3.02 7.79
C LEU A 628 8.78 2.28 9.03
N PRO A 629 7.85 1.65 9.72
CA PRO A 629 8.15 0.62 10.68
C PRO A 629 8.69 -0.59 9.93
N GLN A 630 9.97 -0.56 9.60
CA GLN A 630 10.64 -1.71 9.00
C GLN A 630 11.03 -2.74 10.06
N TYR A 631 11.31 -3.94 9.59
CA TYR A 631 11.86 -5.03 10.39
C TYR A 631 13.11 -4.60 11.16
N VAL A 632 13.34 -5.29 12.24
CA VAL A 632 14.43 -5.05 13.18
C VAL A 632 15.78 -4.82 12.49
N GLY A 633 16.50 -3.81 12.97
CA GLY A 633 17.89 -3.57 12.58
C GLY A 633 18.12 -2.57 11.47
N THR A 634 17.11 -1.83 11.05
CA THR A 634 17.29 -0.73 10.11
C THR A 634 17.85 0.52 10.77
N GLY A 635 18.63 1.32 10.05
CA GLY A 635 19.20 2.57 10.53
C GLY A 635 18.17 3.62 11.02
N ASN A 636 16.89 3.35 10.88
CA ASN A 636 15.79 4.24 11.24
C ASN A 636 15.17 3.95 12.62
N ALA A 637 15.56 2.87 13.31
CA ALA A 637 15.06 2.56 14.62
C ALA A 637 15.36 3.69 15.63
N PRO A 638 14.42 4.00 16.55
CA PRO A 638 14.67 4.96 17.62
C PRO A 638 15.60 4.39 18.67
N GLY A 639 16.26 5.26 19.42
CA GLY A 639 17.06 4.92 20.60
C GLY A 639 16.49 5.56 21.86
N ALA A 640 16.66 4.93 23.03
CA ALA A 640 16.24 5.51 24.31
C ALA A 640 17.27 5.28 25.42
N GLY A 641 17.45 6.27 26.28
CA GLY A 641 18.33 6.19 27.44
C GLY A 641 18.25 7.43 28.32
N GLY A 642 18.48 7.26 29.63
CA GLY A 642 18.50 8.34 30.59
C GLY A 642 17.28 9.26 30.62
N GLY A 643 16.11 8.76 30.23
CA GLY A 643 14.87 9.54 30.18
C GLY A 643 14.69 10.38 28.90
N TRP A 644 15.52 10.15 27.89
CA TRP A 644 15.46 10.77 26.57
C TRP A 644 15.29 9.71 25.49
N TRP A 645 14.71 10.11 24.35
CA TRP A 645 14.70 9.36 23.12
C TRP A 645 15.45 10.12 22.02
N ALA A 646 15.94 9.39 21.04
CA ALA A 646 16.51 9.90 19.80
C ALA A 646 15.89 9.12 18.63
N ALA A 647 15.49 9.79 17.57
CA ALA A 647 14.93 9.14 16.41
C ALA A 647 15.34 9.85 15.13
N PRO A 648 15.65 9.12 14.07
CA PRO A 648 15.75 9.67 12.72
C PRO A 648 14.36 10.10 12.23
N LYS A 649 14.33 11.23 11.54
CA LYS A 649 13.12 11.75 10.89
C LYS A 649 13.51 12.35 9.54
N SER A 650 12.78 11.96 8.51
CA SER A 650 12.81 12.56 7.19
C SER A 650 11.61 13.50 7.00
N SER A 651 11.48 14.10 5.82
CA SER A 651 10.18 14.60 5.36
C SER A 651 9.17 13.44 5.36
N PRO A 652 7.89 13.73 5.55
CA PRO A 652 6.89 12.66 5.57
C PRO A 652 6.85 11.78 4.30
N ASP A 653 7.29 12.30 3.17
CA ASP A 653 7.50 11.52 1.92
C ASP A 653 8.83 10.73 1.90
N GLY A 654 9.66 10.85 2.95
CA GLY A 654 10.93 10.15 3.07
C GLY A 654 12.04 10.59 2.10
N VAL A 655 11.83 11.64 1.32
CA VAL A 655 12.77 12.10 0.27
C VAL A 655 13.91 12.93 0.83
N ASP A 656 13.62 13.75 1.84
CA ASP A 656 14.66 14.55 2.47
C ASP A 656 15.66 13.68 3.22
N PRO A 657 16.93 14.07 3.26
CA PRO A 657 17.90 13.40 4.10
C PRO A 657 17.41 13.31 5.55
N TYR A 658 17.58 12.14 6.17
CA TYR A 658 17.19 11.96 7.55
C TYR A 658 17.92 12.93 8.48
N SER A 659 17.20 13.51 9.43
CA SER A 659 17.71 14.33 10.53
C SER A 659 17.44 13.63 11.86
N VAL A 660 18.32 13.81 12.85
CA VAL A 660 18.15 13.22 14.18
C VAL A 660 17.46 14.20 15.12
N TRP A 661 16.33 13.74 15.66
CA TRP A 661 15.51 14.45 16.64
C TRP A 661 15.62 13.80 18.01
N VAL A 662 15.43 14.59 19.04
CA VAL A 662 15.46 14.15 20.44
C VAL A 662 14.34 14.78 21.23
N GLY A 663 13.89 14.06 22.27
CA GLY A 663 12.88 14.54 23.19
C GLY A 663 12.84 13.70 24.46
N ARG A 664 11.97 14.08 25.37
CA ARG A 664 11.75 13.39 26.64
C ARG A 664 10.83 12.19 26.44
N ILE A 665 11.17 11.02 27.03
CA ILE A 665 10.31 9.82 26.95
C ILE A 665 8.97 10.00 27.68
N ASP A 666 8.86 10.97 28.61
CA ASP A 666 7.62 11.31 29.29
C ASP A 666 6.76 12.32 28.51
N GLY A 667 7.17 12.67 27.28
CA GLY A 667 6.48 13.62 26.40
C GLY A 667 6.55 15.07 26.82
N LYS A 668 7.29 15.40 27.88
CA LYS A 668 7.42 16.78 28.35
C LYS A 668 8.44 17.58 27.56
N GLY A 669 8.09 18.80 27.22
CA GLY A 669 8.90 19.68 26.39
C GLY A 669 8.66 19.45 24.90
N ARG A 670 9.32 20.26 24.05
CA ARG A 670 9.24 20.10 22.60
C ARG A 670 10.41 19.26 22.08
N PRO A 671 10.18 18.30 21.20
CA PRO A 671 11.26 17.67 20.43
C PRO A 671 12.05 18.71 19.65
N HIS A 672 13.35 18.46 19.44
CA HIS A 672 14.21 19.33 18.65
C HIS A 672 15.26 18.52 17.90
N GLN A 673 15.68 19.03 16.75
CA GLN A 673 16.72 18.45 15.93
C GLN A 673 18.10 18.70 16.54
N VAL A 674 18.99 17.71 16.49
CA VAL A 674 20.37 17.76 16.95
C VAL A 674 21.41 17.52 15.86
N SER A 675 21.01 16.89 14.75
CA SER A 675 21.88 16.76 13.58
C SER A 675 21.98 18.07 12.80
N PRO A 676 23.06 18.32 12.06
CA PRO A 676 23.15 19.47 11.17
C PRO A 676 22.35 19.25 9.88
N ASP A 677 21.94 20.34 9.24
CA ASP A 677 21.43 20.35 7.87
C ASP A 677 22.60 20.47 6.89
N ASP A 678 23.27 19.38 6.61
CA ASP A 678 24.47 19.38 5.76
C ASP A 678 24.31 18.53 4.48
N GLY A 679 23.07 18.12 4.17
CA GLY A 679 22.71 17.33 2.98
C GLY A 679 23.03 15.84 3.10
N ARG A 680 23.48 15.37 4.28
CA ARG A 680 23.71 13.96 4.59
C ARG A 680 22.51 13.35 5.32
N SER A 681 22.28 12.05 5.14
CA SER A 681 21.32 11.31 5.95
C SER A 681 21.91 10.97 7.32
N HIS A 682 21.23 11.35 8.39
CA HIS A 682 21.61 11.10 9.78
C HIS A 682 20.73 10.02 10.39
N MET A 683 21.28 8.80 10.57
CA MET A 683 20.56 7.57 10.88
C MET A 683 21.14 6.85 12.10
N SER A 684 20.52 5.72 12.51
CA SER A 684 21.03 4.88 13.63
C SER A 684 21.22 5.65 14.93
N ALA A 685 20.23 6.48 15.31
CA ALA A 685 20.32 7.36 16.45
C ALA A 685 20.15 6.63 17.79
N VAL A 686 21.13 6.77 18.68
CA VAL A 686 21.10 6.18 20.03
C VAL A 686 21.45 7.23 21.09
N THR A 687 20.98 7.05 22.33
CA THR A 687 21.27 7.98 23.42
C THR A 687 21.47 7.30 24.78
N ASP A 688 22.38 7.84 25.59
CA ASP A 688 22.54 7.50 27.01
C ASP A 688 21.85 8.50 27.96
N GLY A 689 21.09 9.48 27.37
CA GLY A 689 20.41 10.54 28.11
C GLY A 689 21.27 11.78 28.39
N LYS A 690 22.54 11.78 27.99
CA LYS A 690 23.44 12.94 27.99
C LYS A 690 23.89 13.28 26.59
N HIS A 691 24.26 12.28 25.83
CA HIS A 691 24.73 12.37 24.46
C HIS A 691 23.78 11.62 23.54
N VAL A 692 23.64 12.13 22.34
CA VAL A 692 23.06 11.43 21.19
C VAL A 692 24.22 11.10 20.27
N VAL A 693 24.24 9.87 19.76
CA VAL A 693 25.19 9.40 18.75
C VAL A 693 24.41 8.85 17.57
N TRP A 694 24.88 9.12 16.38
CA TRP A 694 24.24 8.68 15.13
C TRP A 694 25.28 8.49 14.02
N VAL A 695 24.87 7.89 12.92
CA VAL A 695 25.67 7.75 11.71
C VAL A 695 25.23 8.79 10.69
N ALA A 696 26.13 9.61 10.21
CA ALA A 696 25.91 10.49 9.07
C ALA A 696 26.42 9.80 7.80
N VAL A 697 25.51 9.57 6.89
CA VAL A 697 25.78 8.91 5.59
C VAL A 697 25.78 9.98 4.51
N GLY A 698 26.89 10.13 3.81
CA GLY A 698 27.06 11.08 2.71
C GLY A 698 27.49 10.38 1.44
N ASN A 699 27.24 11.00 0.29
CA ASN A 699 27.69 10.50 -1.00
C ASN A 699 29.16 10.89 -1.25
N VAL A 700 29.89 10.02 -1.93
CA VAL A 700 31.24 10.36 -2.45
C VAL A 700 31.04 11.19 -3.72
N PRO A 701 31.68 12.39 -3.84
CA PRO A 701 31.62 13.18 -5.07
C PRO A 701 32.04 12.34 -6.29
N ASP A 702 31.25 12.42 -7.36
CA ASP A 702 31.49 11.71 -8.62
C ASP A 702 31.37 10.16 -8.56
N ASP A 703 30.98 9.59 -7.42
CA ASP A 703 30.71 8.15 -7.29
C ASP A 703 29.41 7.93 -6.49
N PRO A 704 28.24 7.84 -7.18
CA PRO A 704 26.95 7.67 -6.55
C PRO A 704 26.75 6.32 -5.84
N TRP A 705 27.68 5.37 -6.05
CA TRP A 705 27.65 4.04 -5.45
C TRP A 705 28.50 3.91 -4.18
N SER A 706 29.29 4.92 -3.87
CA SER A 706 30.13 4.94 -2.68
C SER A 706 29.64 5.97 -1.67
N HIS A 707 29.60 5.58 -0.41
CA HIS A 707 29.15 6.43 0.69
C HIS A 707 30.24 6.66 1.72
N THR A 708 30.18 7.81 2.37
CA THR A 708 30.97 8.13 3.56
C THR A 708 30.14 7.89 4.81
N TYR A 709 30.77 7.42 5.88
CA TYR A 709 30.12 7.10 7.13
C TYR A 709 30.84 7.77 8.30
N ASP A 710 30.20 8.78 8.90
CA ASP A 710 30.72 9.47 10.07
C ASP A 710 29.89 9.14 11.32
N ILE A 711 30.50 8.63 12.36
CA ILE A 711 29.87 8.53 13.68
C ILE A 711 29.94 9.93 14.33
N MET A 712 28.76 10.49 14.53
CA MET A 712 28.59 11.85 15.07
C MET A 712 27.98 11.85 16.46
N SER A 713 28.17 12.93 17.21
CA SER A 713 27.58 13.11 18.53
C SER A 713 27.23 14.55 18.82
N ALA A 714 26.14 14.73 19.59
CA ALA A 714 25.76 16.01 20.20
C ALA A 714 25.21 15.79 21.63
N PRO A 715 25.17 16.82 22.50
CA PRO A 715 24.43 16.75 23.76
C PRO A 715 22.92 16.64 23.49
N VAL A 716 22.17 15.87 24.29
CA VAL A 716 20.68 15.75 24.16
C VAL A 716 19.97 17.09 24.40
N GLN A 717 20.58 18.04 25.04
CA GLN A 717 20.05 19.40 25.29
C GLN A 717 20.22 20.33 24.06
N GLY A 718 20.86 19.84 23.01
CA GLY A 718 21.30 20.63 21.88
C GLY A 718 22.73 21.12 22.06
N GLY A 719 23.34 21.56 20.98
CA GLY A 719 24.71 22.04 20.92
C GLY A 719 25.37 21.72 19.59
N LYS A 720 26.58 22.16 19.39
CA LYS A 720 27.30 21.92 18.14
C LYS A 720 27.64 20.44 17.98
N PRO A 721 27.16 19.77 16.92
CA PRO A 721 27.52 18.38 16.64
C PRO A 721 29.00 18.25 16.32
N LYS A 722 29.57 17.10 16.61
CA LYS A 722 30.96 16.75 16.31
C LYS A 722 31.08 15.34 15.74
N THR A 723 31.97 15.15 14.78
CA THR A 723 32.39 13.82 14.32
C THR A 723 33.27 13.18 15.40
N LEU A 724 32.88 11.98 15.82
CA LEU A 724 33.69 11.15 16.73
C LEU A 724 34.69 10.31 15.94
N PHE A 725 34.26 9.77 14.81
CA PHE A 725 35.07 8.90 13.97
C PHE A 725 34.49 8.81 12.56
N SER A 726 35.36 8.87 11.55
CA SER A 726 35.01 8.60 10.15
C SER A 726 35.33 7.12 9.87
N ALA A 727 34.30 6.33 9.65
CA ALA A 727 34.48 4.89 9.43
C ALA A 727 34.91 4.61 7.98
N PRO A 728 35.76 3.57 7.79
CA PRO A 728 36.27 3.23 6.47
C PRO A 728 35.27 2.52 5.56
N SER A 729 34.10 2.15 6.10
CA SER A 729 33.02 1.43 5.39
C SER A 729 31.72 1.62 6.16
N GLU A 730 30.65 1.00 5.65
CA GLU A 730 29.34 1.01 6.28
C GLU A 730 29.40 0.65 7.76
N VAL A 731 28.71 1.47 8.57
CA VAL A 731 28.54 1.30 10.01
C VAL A 731 27.18 0.71 10.30
N THR A 732 27.18 -0.43 10.98
CA THR A 732 25.97 -1.10 11.43
C THR A 732 25.97 -1.29 12.94
N GLY A 733 24.78 -1.26 13.59
CA GLY A 733 24.64 -1.55 15.00
C GLY A 733 25.41 -0.60 15.91
N VAL A 734 24.94 0.64 16.08
CA VAL A 734 25.52 1.62 17.01
C VAL A 734 24.90 1.47 18.40
N SER A 735 25.71 1.53 19.46
CA SER A 735 25.25 1.50 20.85
C SER A 735 26.06 2.45 21.71
N ILE A 736 25.43 3.07 22.75
CA ILE A 736 26.07 4.01 23.67
C ILE A 736 25.68 3.70 25.11
N ASP A 737 26.65 3.80 26.02
CA ASP A 737 26.42 3.81 27.47
C ASP A 737 27.54 4.60 28.18
N GLY A 738 27.12 5.56 28.99
CA GLY A 738 28.05 6.41 29.75
C GLY A 738 29.13 7.13 28.93
N GLY A 739 28.77 7.60 27.75
CA GLY A 739 29.66 8.29 26.81
C GLY A 739 30.59 7.37 26.00
N THR A 740 30.68 6.07 26.33
CA THR A 740 31.36 5.08 25.49
C THR A 740 30.44 4.67 24.35
N VAL A 741 30.97 4.58 23.13
CA VAL A 741 30.23 4.20 21.91
C VAL A 741 30.80 2.92 21.33
N ALA A 742 29.95 1.99 20.93
CA ALA A 742 30.33 0.77 20.20
C ALA A 742 29.57 0.67 18.89
N TRP A 743 30.22 0.12 17.86
CA TRP A 743 29.61 -0.09 16.54
C TRP A 743 30.23 -1.28 15.83
N SER A 744 29.55 -1.79 14.81
CA SER A 744 30.13 -2.73 13.84
C SER A 744 30.35 -2.09 12.49
N PHE A 745 31.32 -2.60 11.74
CA PHE A 745 31.67 -2.15 10.40
C PHE A 745 32.34 -3.30 9.64
N ARG A 746 32.33 -3.25 8.32
CA ARG A 746 33.07 -4.19 7.47
C ARG A 746 34.52 -3.70 7.33
N ASP A 747 35.48 -4.46 7.82
CA ASP A 747 36.91 -4.12 7.68
C ASP A 747 37.32 -4.25 6.20
N PRO A 748 37.77 -3.19 5.52
CA PRO A 748 38.14 -3.24 4.11
C PRO A 748 39.33 -4.16 3.80
N ALA A 749 40.19 -4.41 4.79
CA ALA A 749 41.37 -5.24 4.58
C ALA A 749 41.05 -6.74 4.60
N SER A 750 40.10 -7.18 5.44
CA SER A 750 39.72 -8.57 5.56
C SER A 750 38.37 -8.90 4.92
N GLY A 751 37.54 -7.92 4.63
CA GLY A 751 36.16 -8.09 4.17
C GLY A 751 35.22 -8.62 5.25
N LEU A 752 35.64 -8.71 6.51
CA LEU A 752 34.89 -9.31 7.62
C LEU A 752 34.28 -8.24 8.52
N GLN A 753 33.13 -8.54 9.11
CA GLN A 753 32.51 -7.69 10.11
C GLN A 753 33.38 -7.64 11.40
N ARG A 754 33.56 -6.44 11.95
CA ARG A 754 34.33 -6.16 13.18
C ARG A 754 33.54 -5.26 14.10
N VAL A 755 33.69 -5.45 15.40
CA VAL A 755 33.15 -4.55 16.43
C VAL A 755 34.28 -3.66 16.95
N SER A 756 34.05 -2.35 16.91
CA SER A 756 34.93 -1.34 17.53
C SER A 756 34.19 -0.55 18.60
N TYR A 757 34.96 0.06 19.49
CA TYR A 757 34.41 0.95 20.50
C TYR A 757 35.34 2.15 20.76
N LEU A 758 34.73 3.27 21.14
CA LEU A 758 35.42 4.50 21.53
C LEU A 758 35.03 4.87 22.97
N LYS A 759 35.98 4.87 23.90
CA LYS A 759 35.76 5.28 25.30
C LYS A 759 35.42 6.77 25.35
N ASP A 760 34.65 7.16 26.37
CA ASP A 760 34.39 8.58 26.63
C ASP A 760 35.71 9.38 26.74
N GLY A 761 35.78 10.50 26.01
CA GLY A 761 36.95 11.37 25.91
C GLY A 761 38.13 10.82 25.10
N ALA A 762 38.08 9.60 24.59
CA ALA A 762 39.11 9.06 23.69
C ALA A 762 38.91 9.57 22.25
N THR A 763 40.00 9.57 21.48
CA THR A 763 40.03 10.00 20.06
C THR A 763 40.38 8.85 19.13
N VAL A 764 40.82 7.70 19.65
CA VAL A 764 41.23 6.54 18.88
C VAL A 764 40.34 5.36 19.28
N PRO A 765 39.56 4.78 18.34
CA PRO A 765 38.78 3.61 18.65
C PRO A 765 39.66 2.39 18.91
N GLN A 766 39.13 1.47 19.67
CA GLN A 766 39.70 0.15 19.91
C GLN A 766 38.80 -0.90 19.31
N GLN A 767 39.38 -1.94 18.73
CA GLN A 767 38.66 -3.08 18.20
C GLN A 767 38.51 -4.17 19.25
N VAL A 768 37.33 -4.82 19.30
CA VAL A 768 37.15 -6.01 20.16
C VAL A 768 38.02 -7.14 19.61
N PRO A 769 38.88 -7.75 20.46
CA PRO A 769 39.77 -8.82 20.01
C PRO A 769 38.98 -10.06 19.57
N MET A 770 39.33 -10.62 18.43
CA MET A 770 38.76 -11.86 17.92
C MET A 770 39.66 -13.05 18.35
N ALA A 771 39.05 -14.10 18.83
CA ALA A 771 39.79 -15.32 19.20
C ALA A 771 40.33 -16.09 17.95
N ARG A 772 39.71 -15.83 16.77
CA ARG A 772 40.08 -16.38 15.47
C ARG A 772 39.92 -15.31 14.39
N ASP A 773 40.95 -15.11 13.57
CA ASP A 773 41.01 -14.05 12.58
C ASP A 773 39.91 -14.16 11.49
N HIS A 774 39.39 -15.38 11.26
CA HIS A 774 38.38 -15.67 10.27
C HIS A 774 36.93 -15.49 10.75
N ASN A 775 36.72 -15.35 12.07
CA ASN A 775 35.39 -15.13 12.62
C ASN A 775 34.99 -13.66 12.45
N GLN A 776 33.69 -13.41 12.37
CA GLN A 776 33.12 -12.07 12.27
C GLN A 776 32.50 -11.66 13.61
N ALA A 777 32.44 -10.36 13.86
CA ALA A 777 31.77 -9.77 15.02
C ALA A 777 30.83 -8.66 14.54
N SER A 778 29.55 -8.71 14.96
CA SER A 778 28.54 -7.76 14.51
C SER A 778 27.54 -7.43 15.61
N GLN A 779 26.70 -6.41 15.38
CA GLN A 779 25.55 -6.04 16.21
C GLN A 779 25.88 -5.86 17.70
N PRO A 780 26.74 -4.87 18.07
CA PRO A 780 27.11 -4.69 19.45
C PRO A 780 26.02 -4.02 20.29
N ALA A 781 25.77 -4.57 21.48
CA ALA A 781 25.02 -3.92 22.55
C ALA A 781 26.01 -3.58 23.71
N LEU A 782 25.97 -2.32 24.17
CA LEU A 782 26.89 -1.82 25.21
C LEU A 782 26.13 -1.46 26.48
N LYS A 783 26.55 -2.02 27.60
CA LYS A 783 26.02 -1.67 28.91
C LYS A 783 27.06 -1.89 30.01
N ASN A 784 27.21 -0.93 30.93
CA ASN A 784 28.09 -1.00 32.10
C ASN A 784 29.52 -1.46 31.75
N GLY A 785 30.10 -0.92 30.68
CA GLY A 785 31.45 -1.24 30.21
C GLY A 785 31.63 -2.64 29.64
N ARG A 786 30.54 -3.30 29.24
CA ARG A 786 30.52 -4.62 28.59
C ARG A 786 29.85 -4.50 27.23
N ILE A 787 30.41 -5.18 26.23
CA ILE A 787 29.87 -5.24 24.86
C ILE A 787 29.42 -6.68 24.59
N ALA A 788 28.12 -6.90 24.42
CA ALA A 788 27.60 -8.15 23.86
C ALA A 788 27.53 -8.01 22.34
N TYR A 789 27.88 -9.06 21.60
CA TYR A 789 27.88 -9.05 20.14
C TYR A 789 27.69 -10.45 19.58
N ILE A 790 27.27 -10.52 18.31
CA ILE A 790 27.19 -11.78 17.57
C ILE A 790 28.58 -12.13 17.07
N GLU A 791 29.09 -13.33 17.40
CA GLU A 791 30.27 -13.93 16.77
C GLU A 791 29.81 -15.04 15.83
N ASP A 792 30.23 -14.94 14.58
CA ASP A 792 29.90 -15.85 13.49
C ASP A 792 31.20 -16.37 12.87
N GLY A 793 31.32 -17.69 12.68
CA GLY A 793 32.51 -18.27 12.05
C GLY A 793 32.76 -19.74 12.44
N LEU A 794 34.03 -20.14 12.43
CA LEU A 794 34.43 -21.52 12.72
C LEU A 794 34.76 -21.70 14.19
N PHE A 795 34.10 -22.66 14.82
CA PHE A 795 34.34 -23.12 16.19
C PHE A 795 34.76 -24.59 16.17
N ASP A 796 36.00 -24.84 16.50
CA ASP A 796 36.58 -26.21 16.48
C ASP A 796 36.39 -26.99 15.14
N GLY A 797 36.45 -26.24 14.05
CA GLY A 797 36.30 -26.78 12.69
C GLY A 797 34.86 -26.83 12.17
N THR A 798 33.88 -26.47 13.00
CA THR A 798 32.47 -26.44 12.65
C THR A 798 32.00 -24.97 12.57
N TYR A 799 31.26 -24.63 11.52
CA TYR A 799 30.63 -23.31 11.39
C TYR A 799 29.51 -23.15 12.42
N GLY A 800 29.39 -21.97 12.99
CA GLY A 800 28.34 -21.65 13.92
C GLY A 800 28.27 -20.17 14.30
N VAL A 801 27.24 -19.85 15.06
CA VAL A 801 26.97 -18.51 15.59
C VAL A 801 26.75 -18.57 17.09
N ARG A 802 27.19 -17.55 17.83
CA ARG A 802 26.94 -17.42 19.27
C ARG A 802 26.97 -15.94 19.69
N ILE A 803 26.43 -15.66 20.88
CA ILE A 803 26.63 -14.36 21.54
C ILE A 803 27.91 -14.40 22.36
N GLN A 804 28.78 -13.39 22.21
CA GLN A 804 29.95 -13.11 22.98
C GLN A 804 29.78 -11.87 23.82
N MET A 805 30.43 -11.78 24.95
CA MET A 805 30.49 -10.59 25.80
C MET A 805 31.93 -10.20 26.05
N TYR A 806 32.34 -9.01 25.65
CA TYR A 806 33.64 -8.43 25.90
C TYR A 806 33.57 -7.43 27.07
N ASN A 807 34.47 -7.54 28.02
CA ASN A 807 34.62 -6.61 29.15
C ASN A 807 35.71 -5.62 28.86
N ILE A 808 35.35 -4.33 28.70
CA ILE A 808 36.26 -3.23 28.33
C ILE A 808 37.30 -2.96 29.42
N ALA A 809 36.98 -3.22 30.70
CA ALA A 809 37.85 -2.89 31.82
C ALA A 809 39.05 -3.84 31.94
N ASN A 810 38.87 -5.13 31.69
CA ASN A 810 39.90 -6.13 31.85
C ASN A 810 40.31 -6.84 30.54
N GLY A 811 39.67 -6.54 29.42
CA GLY A 811 39.99 -7.09 28.09
C GLY A 811 39.59 -8.55 27.90
N THR A 812 38.72 -9.11 28.76
CA THR A 812 38.32 -10.50 28.66
C THR A 812 37.06 -10.67 27.84
N THR A 813 36.99 -11.78 27.09
CA THR A 813 35.79 -12.19 26.34
C THR A 813 35.21 -13.46 26.97
N THR A 814 33.88 -13.49 27.13
CA THR A 814 33.13 -14.62 27.66
C THR A 814 32.05 -15.03 26.67
N ALA A 815 31.98 -16.32 26.35
CA ALA A 815 30.90 -16.87 25.51
C ALA A 815 29.61 -16.99 26.33
N LEU A 816 28.49 -16.51 25.73
CA LEU A 816 27.17 -16.66 26.30
C LEU A 816 26.45 -17.83 25.57
N GLY A 817 26.88 -19.05 25.88
CA GLY A 817 26.38 -20.28 25.29
C GLY A 817 27.35 -20.93 24.29
N ALA A 818 27.00 -22.16 23.88
CA ALA A 818 27.71 -22.87 22.83
C ALA A 818 27.38 -22.32 21.44
N PRO A 819 28.32 -22.47 20.46
CA PRO A 819 28.00 -22.15 19.08
C PRO A 819 26.88 -23.08 18.57
N SER A 820 25.99 -22.54 17.76
CA SER A 820 24.88 -23.25 17.11
C SER A 820 24.79 -22.82 15.63
N GLN A 821 23.98 -23.52 14.85
CA GLN A 821 23.67 -23.19 13.49
C GLN A 821 22.18 -22.80 13.44
N PRO A 822 21.82 -21.60 13.89
CA PRO A 822 20.43 -21.15 13.82
C PRO A 822 20.05 -20.77 12.39
N GLU A 823 18.76 -20.85 12.09
CA GLU A 823 18.21 -20.20 10.91
C GLU A 823 18.37 -18.69 11.04
N TRP A 824 18.10 -18.18 12.23
CA TRP A 824 18.18 -16.75 12.50
C TRP A 824 18.56 -16.47 13.96
N ILE A 825 19.25 -15.34 14.21
CA ILE A 825 19.59 -14.82 15.53
C ILE A 825 19.45 -13.30 15.56
N SER A 826 18.81 -12.76 16.61
CA SER A 826 18.65 -11.31 16.75
C SER A 826 19.88 -10.60 17.30
N THR A 827 19.93 -9.29 17.11
CA THR A 827 20.81 -8.41 17.88
C THR A 827 20.63 -8.64 19.38
N PRO A 828 21.71 -8.83 20.16
CA PRO A 828 21.59 -8.96 21.61
C PRO A 828 21.14 -7.63 22.23
N VAL A 829 20.35 -7.71 23.29
CA VAL A 829 19.90 -6.57 24.09
C VAL A 829 20.41 -6.70 25.53
N MET A 830 20.99 -5.64 26.08
CA MET A 830 21.57 -5.66 27.43
C MET A 830 20.75 -4.82 28.42
N THR A 831 20.49 -5.40 29.56
CA THR A 831 20.02 -4.71 30.77
C THR A 831 21.17 -4.52 31.79
N SER A 832 20.87 -4.10 32.99
CA SER A 832 21.91 -3.98 34.03
C SER A 832 22.49 -5.35 34.45
N SER A 833 21.71 -6.42 34.37
CA SER A 833 22.03 -7.76 34.88
C SER A 833 21.93 -8.88 33.85
N ASP A 834 21.37 -8.63 32.68
CA ASP A 834 21.03 -9.68 31.72
C ASP A 834 21.40 -9.30 30.29
N VAL A 835 21.63 -10.31 29.45
CA VAL A 835 21.69 -10.20 28.00
C VAL A 835 20.60 -11.08 27.43
N TYR A 836 19.76 -10.52 26.55
CA TYR A 836 18.67 -11.22 25.88
C TYR A 836 18.93 -11.30 24.38
N TRP A 837 18.49 -12.37 23.73
CA TRP A 837 18.43 -12.48 22.27
C TRP A 837 17.35 -13.46 21.87
N LEU A 838 16.89 -13.32 20.63
CA LEU A 838 16.02 -14.29 19.97
C LEU A 838 16.88 -15.21 19.12
N ILE A 839 16.49 -16.47 19.03
CA ILE A 839 17.14 -17.48 18.20
C ILE A 839 16.09 -18.44 17.64
N ASP A 840 16.17 -18.69 16.36
CA ASP A 840 15.40 -19.70 15.66
C ASP A 840 16.35 -20.84 15.26
N THR A 841 16.01 -22.08 15.68
CA THR A 841 16.84 -23.26 15.43
C THR A 841 16.13 -24.35 14.64
N ASP A 842 14.84 -24.18 14.32
CA ASP A 842 14.02 -25.21 13.68
C ASP A 842 13.46 -24.74 12.33
N TYR A 843 14.15 -25.06 11.25
CA TYR A 843 13.75 -24.77 9.87
C TYR A 843 12.37 -25.35 9.44
N THR A 844 11.64 -25.99 10.36
CA THR A 844 10.41 -26.70 10.03
C THR A 844 9.16 -26.20 10.77
N ASP A 845 9.29 -25.26 11.72
CA ASP A 845 8.20 -24.90 12.63
C ASP A 845 7.54 -23.53 12.39
N GLN A 846 7.71 -22.99 11.21
CA GLN A 846 7.03 -21.75 10.83
C GLN A 846 7.37 -20.54 11.72
N ASP A 847 8.65 -20.22 11.78
CA ASP A 847 9.16 -18.93 12.31
C ASP A 847 8.99 -18.71 13.82
N GLN A 848 8.75 -19.75 14.61
CA GLN A 848 8.72 -19.60 16.07
C GLN A 848 10.13 -19.41 16.61
N THR A 849 10.30 -18.49 17.56
CA THR A 849 11.61 -18.15 18.10
C THR A 849 11.72 -18.45 19.59
N THR A 850 12.92 -18.84 20.02
CA THR A 850 13.29 -18.93 21.43
C THR A 850 13.74 -17.56 21.93
N LEU A 851 13.11 -17.04 23.01
CA LEU A 851 13.68 -15.96 23.81
C LEU A 851 14.71 -16.54 24.79
N ARG A 852 15.97 -16.20 24.59
CA ARG A 852 17.10 -16.66 25.42
C ARG A 852 17.66 -15.54 26.29
N ARG A 853 18.08 -15.86 27.51
CA ARG A 853 18.65 -14.94 28.48
C ARG A 853 19.95 -15.47 29.05
N ALA A 854 20.97 -14.64 29.15
CA ALA A 854 22.16 -14.86 29.95
C ALA A 854 22.16 -13.91 31.17
N HIS A 855 22.03 -14.48 32.38
CA HIS A 855 22.12 -13.69 33.61
C HIS A 855 23.58 -13.48 33.99
N LEU A 856 23.99 -12.20 34.20
CA LEU A 856 25.37 -11.76 34.39
C LEU A 856 25.74 -11.58 35.89
N GLY A 857 25.72 -12.55 36.69
CA GLY A 857 25.99 -12.34 38.10
C GLY A 857 26.15 -13.61 38.96
N GLY A 858 26.15 -14.75 38.31
CA GLY A 858 26.40 -16.02 39.00
C GLY A 858 27.88 -16.17 39.44
N PRO A 859 28.15 -16.94 40.47
CA PRO A 859 29.50 -17.19 40.96
C PRO A 859 30.42 -17.88 39.93
N ASP A 860 29.81 -18.55 38.93
CA ASP A 860 30.50 -19.29 37.87
C ASP A 860 30.42 -18.60 36.49
N GLY A 861 30.04 -17.32 36.45
CA GLY A 861 29.89 -16.54 35.19
C GLY A 861 28.45 -16.36 34.77
N ALA A 862 28.19 -16.25 33.47
CA ALA A 862 26.85 -16.06 32.93
C ALA A 862 26.06 -17.37 32.90
N VAL A 863 24.81 -17.35 33.42
CA VAL A 863 23.89 -18.49 33.35
C VAL A 863 22.92 -18.26 32.19
N VAL A 864 22.95 -19.14 31.19
CA VAL A 864 22.11 -19.07 29.99
C VAL A 864 20.87 -19.95 30.19
N THR A 865 19.69 -19.39 29.90
CA THR A 865 18.38 -20.05 29.99
C THR A 865 17.49 -19.69 28.83
N ASP A 866 16.70 -20.66 28.34
CA ASP A 866 15.61 -20.43 27.41
C ASP A 866 14.39 -19.97 28.19
N VAL A 867 14.07 -18.67 28.13
CA VAL A 867 12.98 -18.02 28.87
C VAL A 867 11.63 -18.39 28.27
N ILE A 868 11.56 -18.33 26.94
CA ILE A 868 10.43 -18.82 26.15
C ILE A 868 11.01 -19.71 25.04
N PRO A 869 10.99 -21.06 25.23
CA PRO A 869 11.47 -21.98 24.19
C PRO A 869 10.55 -21.98 22.94
N GLU A 870 11.12 -22.12 21.76
CA GLU A 870 10.40 -22.15 20.47
C GLU A 870 9.28 -23.22 20.39
N LYS A 871 9.43 -24.35 21.05
CA LYS A 871 8.42 -25.42 21.08
C LYS A 871 7.47 -25.35 22.28
N SER A 872 7.44 -24.23 22.99
CA SER A 872 6.49 -24.00 24.08
C SER A 872 5.17 -23.42 23.57
N ASN A 873 4.12 -23.58 24.36
CA ASN A 873 2.82 -22.94 24.09
C ASN A 873 2.83 -21.39 24.22
N ARG A 874 3.97 -20.80 24.51
CA ARG A 874 4.22 -19.36 24.59
C ARG A 874 5.12 -18.85 23.47
N ALA A 875 5.65 -19.74 22.66
CA ALA A 875 6.47 -19.37 21.51
C ALA A 875 5.66 -18.57 20.50
N THR A 876 6.28 -17.58 19.90
CA THR A 876 5.68 -16.70 18.91
C THR A 876 6.70 -16.40 17.80
N PRO A 877 6.28 -16.04 16.60
CA PRO A 877 7.16 -15.60 15.53
C PRO A 877 7.67 -14.18 15.83
N ALA A 878 8.62 -14.08 16.76
CA ALA A 878 9.19 -12.82 17.20
C ALA A 878 10.46 -12.47 16.41
N TYR A 879 10.50 -11.26 15.85
CA TYR A 879 11.65 -10.74 15.07
C TYR A 879 12.34 -9.58 15.73
N GLY A 880 11.69 -8.88 16.66
CA GLY A 880 12.21 -7.74 17.37
C GLY A 880 12.23 -7.97 18.87
N LEU A 881 13.25 -7.42 19.50
CA LEU A 881 13.49 -7.57 20.92
C LEU A 881 13.99 -6.26 21.51
N THR A 882 13.39 -5.84 22.63
CA THR A 882 13.95 -4.82 23.50
C THR A 882 13.71 -5.19 24.96
N ALA A 883 14.55 -4.73 25.88
CA ALA A 883 14.42 -5.06 27.30
C ALA A 883 14.85 -3.92 28.21
N SER A 884 14.16 -3.78 29.32
CA SER A 884 14.57 -3.04 30.51
C SER A 884 14.87 -4.01 31.66
N ASP A 885 15.31 -3.50 32.80
CA ASP A 885 15.45 -4.32 34.01
C ASP A 885 14.10 -4.88 34.54
N SER A 886 12.97 -4.37 34.04
CA SER A 886 11.62 -4.70 34.53
C SER A 886 10.79 -5.50 33.53
N ALA A 887 11.08 -5.42 32.24
CA ALA A 887 10.26 -6.03 31.20
C ALA A 887 11.05 -6.31 29.92
N VAL A 888 10.60 -7.33 29.19
CA VAL A 888 11.07 -7.72 27.87
C VAL A 888 9.91 -7.49 26.89
N THR A 889 10.16 -6.84 25.78
CA THR A 889 9.15 -6.60 24.73
C THR A 889 9.59 -7.24 23.44
N LEU A 890 8.70 -8.01 22.85
CA LEU A 890 8.89 -8.69 21.57
C LEU A 890 8.03 -8.03 20.51
N THR A 891 8.61 -7.84 19.33
CA THR A 891 7.84 -7.54 18.10
C THR A 891 7.50 -8.88 17.46
N VAL A 892 6.21 -9.17 17.37
CA VAL A 892 5.68 -10.44 16.87
C VAL A 892 4.98 -10.20 15.55
N TYR A 893 5.31 -11.02 14.56
CA TYR A 893 4.60 -11.07 13.30
C TYR A 893 3.67 -12.28 13.29
N PRO A 894 2.39 -12.09 13.01
CA PRO A 894 1.50 -13.21 12.75
C PRO A 894 1.85 -13.86 11.41
N SER A 895 1.50 -15.12 11.25
CA SER A 895 1.66 -15.78 9.95
C SER A 895 0.73 -15.18 8.90
N TRP A 896 1.22 -14.98 7.69
CA TRP A 896 0.45 -14.41 6.58
C TRP A 896 -0.83 -15.16 6.23
N GLY A 897 -0.95 -16.44 6.58
CA GLY A 897 -2.18 -17.21 6.39
C GLY A 897 -3.36 -16.80 7.30
N GLN A 898 -3.16 -15.85 8.22
CA GLN A 898 -4.18 -15.34 9.15
C GLN A 898 -4.65 -13.93 8.81
N VAL A 899 -4.12 -13.31 7.75
CA VAL A 899 -4.45 -11.92 7.35
C VAL A 899 -5.95 -11.72 7.16
N PHE A 900 -6.65 -12.74 6.66
CA PHE A 900 -8.08 -12.67 6.38
C PHE A 900 -8.97 -13.13 7.53
N ASP A 901 -8.41 -13.90 8.50
CA ASP A 901 -9.19 -14.38 9.66
C ASP A 901 -9.30 -13.33 10.77
N ASP A 902 -8.24 -12.53 10.97
CA ASP A 902 -8.21 -11.38 11.89
C ASP A 902 -7.17 -10.35 11.41
N PRO A 903 -7.57 -9.37 10.62
CA PRO A 903 -6.66 -8.36 10.07
C PRO A 903 -5.85 -7.60 11.12
N ASN A 904 -6.42 -7.34 12.31
CA ASN A 904 -5.70 -6.66 13.39
C ASN A 904 -4.56 -7.51 13.95
N ASP A 905 -4.66 -8.84 13.88
CA ASP A 905 -3.58 -9.76 14.24
C ASP A 905 -2.62 -10.06 13.07
N SER A 906 -2.91 -9.59 11.86
CA SER A 906 -2.06 -9.79 10.67
C SER A 906 -0.87 -8.83 10.59
N LEU A 907 -0.90 -7.71 11.30
CA LEU A 907 0.19 -6.75 11.35
C LEU A 907 1.11 -7.03 12.54
N ALA A 908 2.37 -6.61 12.43
CA ALA A 908 3.31 -6.71 13.55
C ALA A 908 2.77 -6.00 14.78
N LYS A 909 2.83 -6.67 15.93
CA LYS A 909 2.35 -6.20 17.22
C LYS A 909 3.38 -6.40 18.32
N LEU A 910 3.29 -5.57 19.36
CA LEU A 910 4.20 -5.64 20.49
C LEU A 910 3.59 -6.39 21.66
N TYR A 911 4.30 -7.41 22.13
CA TYR A 911 3.95 -8.17 23.33
C TYR A 911 4.99 -7.98 24.42
N GLN A 912 4.56 -7.75 25.65
CA GLN A 912 5.44 -7.54 26.79
C GLN A 912 5.39 -8.71 27.77
N TYR A 913 6.54 -9.01 28.32
CA TYR A 913 6.78 -10.08 29.27
C TYR A 913 7.60 -9.57 30.45
N THR A 914 7.50 -10.23 31.58
CA THR A 914 8.45 -10.06 32.68
C THR A 914 9.82 -10.64 32.29
N PRO A 915 10.91 -10.30 33.01
CA PRO A 915 12.24 -10.84 32.74
C PRO A 915 12.36 -12.38 32.78
N ASP A 916 11.42 -13.05 33.41
CA ASP A 916 11.31 -14.52 33.48
C ASP A 916 10.36 -15.12 32.43
N GLY A 917 9.84 -14.30 31.51
CA GLY A 917 8.99 -14.74 30.41
C GLY A 917 7.52 -14.91 30.75
N SER A 918 7.03 -14.41 31.89
CA SER A 918 5.60 -14.39 32.20
C SER A 918 4.93 -13.28 31.38
N PRO A 919 3.81 -13.55 30.69
CA PRO A 919 3.18 -12.59 29.82
C PRO A 919 2.57 -11.43 30.63
N LEU A 920 2.77 -10.20 30.16
CA LEU A 920 2.12 -8.99 30.63
C LEU A 920 1.01 -8.51 29.67
N GLY A 921 1.02 -8.98 28.41
CA GLY A 921 0.02 -8.70 27.38
C GLY A 921 0.53 -7.83 26.23
N ARG A 922 -0.42 -7.40 25.38
CA ARG A 922 -0.18 -6.45 24.30
C ARG A 922 0.28 -5.09 24.85
N VAL A 923 1.28 -4.48 24.21
CA VAL A 923 1.75 -3.13 24.59
C VAL A 923 0.68 -2.11 24.24
N SER A 924 0.06 -2.23 23.10
CA SER A 924 -0.97 -1.33 22.56
C SER A 924 -2.06 -2.13 21.83
N CYS A 925 -3.27 -1.63 21.85
CA CYS A 925 -4.41 -2.13 21.08
C CYS A 925 -4.67 -1.33 19.80
N SER A 926 -3.81 -0.36 19.48
CA SER A 926 -3.89 0.38 18.21
C SER A 926 -3.81 -0.58 17.01
N VAL A 927 -4.59 -0.27 15.96
CA VAL A 927 -4.79 -1.19 14.82
C VAL A 927 -3.62 -1.22 13.84
N GLY A 928 -2.79 -0.17 13.77
CA GLY A 928 -1.66 -0.11 12.84
C GLY A 928 -0.52 -1.06 13.18
N GLN A 929 0.43 -1.14 12.26
CA GLN A 929 1.67 -1.90 12.46
C GLN A 929 2.51 -1.28 13.56
N GLN A 930 3.06 -2.11 14.45
CA GLN A 930 3.88 -1.72 15.59
C GLN A 930 5.25 -2.39 15.50
N SER A 931 6.32 -1.59 15.40
CA SER A 931 7.67 -2.15 15.26
C SER A 931 8.75 -1.22 15.81
N ASN A 932 10.02 -1.63 15.69
CA ASN A 932 11.18 -0.88 16.12
C ASN A 932 11.06 -0.42 17.59
N ALA A 933 10.60 -1.31 18.46
CA ALA A 933 10.41 -1.02 19.87
C ALA A 933 11.74 -0.80 20.59
N VAL A 934 11.76 0.20 21.46
CA VAL A 934 12.90 0.45 22.36
C VAL A 934 12.41 0.64 23.80
N ALA A 935 13.10 -0.02 24.73
CA ALA A 935 12.76 0.04 26.14
C ALA A 935 13.07 1.42 26.75
N GLY A 936 12.08 1.96 27.45
CA GLY A 936 12.27 3.11 28.33
C GLY A 936 12.63 2.67 29.75
N THR A 937 12.19 3.47 30.74
CA THR A 937 12.35 3.16 32.16
C THR A 937 11.18 2.30 32.67
N GLY A 938 11.44 1.26 33.46
CA GLY A 938 10.42 0.36 33.94
C GLY A 938 9.83 -0.49 32.81
N SER A 939 8.51 -0.61 32.75
CA SER A 939 7.79 -1.27 31.66
C SER A 939 7.43 -0.34 30.47
N ARG A 940 7.90 0.90 30.49
CA ARG A 940 7.67 1.82 29.36
C ARG A 940 8.34 1.33 28.09
N VAL A 941 7.62 1.39 27.00
CA VAL A 941 8.08 1.10 25.64
C VAL A 941 7.82 2.30 24.75
N LEU A 942 8.74 2.56 23.82
CA LEU A 942 8.59 3.46 22.69
C LEU A 942 8.64 2.63 21.43
N TRP A 943 7.85 2.96 20.41
CA TRP A 943 7.83 2.20 19.15
C TRP A 943 7.35 3.09 18.00
N MET A 944 7.53 2.61 16.79
CA MET A 944 6.93 3.15 15.59
C MET A 944 5.55 2.54 15.37
N ASP A 945 4.53 3.38 15.15
CA ASP A 945 3.12 3.00 15.00
C ASP A 945 2.53 3.65 13.75
N THR A 946 1.78 2.89 12.94
CA THR A 946 1.17 3.37 11.69
C THR A 946 -0.35 3.54 11.80
N THR A 947 -0.92 3.49 12.98
CA THR A 947 -2.39 3.57 13.16
C THR A 947 -3.01 4.83 12.53
N THR A 948 -2.26 5.92 12.47
CA THR A 948 -2.70 7.19 11.87
C THR A 948 -2.36 7.30 10.37
N THR A 949 -2.11 6.19 9.70
CA THR A 949 -1.67 6.09 8.28
C THR A 949 -0.29 6.69 7.98
N ASP A 950 0.32 7.37 8.96
CA ASP A 950 1.68 7.89 8.92
C ASP A 950 2.48 7.21 10.05
N THR A 951 3.80 7.21 9.99
CA THR A 951 4.60 6.59 11.05
C THR A 951 4.85 7.58 12.16
N ASP A 952 4.37 7.29 13.34
CA ASP A 952 4.56 8.07 14.55
C ASP A 952 5.49 7.36 15.54
N LEU A 953 6.40 8.09 16.18
CA LEU A 953 7.06 7.62 17.38
C LEU A 953 6.13 7.82 18.57
N VAL A 954 5.71 6.73 19.17
CA VAL A 954 4.76 6.74 20.28
C VAL A 954 5.34 6.08 21.52
N SER A 955 4.71 6.28 22.68
CA SER A 955 5.12 5.61 23.93
C SER A 955 3.95 5.27 24.83
N ARG A 956 4.13 4.19 25.60
CA ARG A 956 3.20 3.80 26.65
C ARG A 956 3.94 3.33 27.91
N ASN A 957 3.40 3.70 29.08
CA ASN A 957 4.04 3.39 30.37
C ASN A 957 3.86 1.94 30.80
N GLN A 958 2.74 1.33 30.43
CA GLN A 958 2.35 -0.01 30.82
C GLN A 958 1.62 -0.65 29.65
N PRO A 959 1.71 -1.98 29.49
CA PRO A 959 0.97 -2.67 28.44
C PRO A 959 -0.54 -2.44 28.55
N ALA A 960 -1.23 -2.49 27.42
CA ALA A 960 -2.70 -2.42 27.36
C ALA A 960 -3.32 -3.69 27.97
N GLY A 961 -2.63 -4.81 27.88
CA GLY A 961 -3.07 -6.11 28.35
C GLY A 961 -3.73 -6.93 27.25
N THR A 962 -4.99 -7.30 27.41
CA THR A 962 -5.76 -8.01 26.38
C THR A 962 -6.48 -6.97 25.53
N CYS A 963 -6.32 -7.03 24.22
CA CYS A 963 -7.07 -6.24 23.25
C CYS A 963 -8.36 -6.99 22.89
N ALA A 964 -9.43 -6.22 22.70
CA ALA A 964 -10.73 -6.76 22.29
C ALA A 964 -10.74 -6.95 20.77
#